data_139bd769b826999af576ba111f3c93df
#
_entry.id   139bd769b826999af576ba111f3c93df
#
_cell.length_a   1.000
_cell.length_b   1.000
_cell.length_c   1.000
_cell.angle_alpha   90.00
_cell.angle_beta   90.00
_cell.angle_gamma   90.00
#
_symmetry.space_group_name_H-M   'P 1'
#
loop_
_entity.id
_entity.type
_entity.pdbx_description
1 polymer ?
#
loop_
_entity_poly.entity_id
_entity_poly.type
_entity_poly.pdbx_seq_one_letter_code
_entity_poly.pdbx_strand_id
1 'polypeptide(L)'
;MNRLRLYLLALTALIVCSARADEGMWLLQLMQQQHSIDMMKKQGLKLEAQDLYNPNGVSLKDAVGIFGGGCTGEIISPEGLILTNHHCGYASIQQHSSVEHDYLTDGFWATSRDKELPTPGLKFTFIERIEDITDIVNAKIAAKEITESESFSSAFLQKLANELYNKSDLKDKKGIVPQALPFYAGNKFYLFYKKIYPDVRMVAAPPSSIGKFGGETDNWMWPRHTGDFSMFRIYADANGEPAEYSESNVPLKTKKHLSISIKGLKEGDYAMIMGFPGSTSRYLTVSEVKERMESENDPRIRIRGARLAVLKEVMNASDKIRIQYANKYAGSSNYWKNSIGMNKAIIDNDVLGTKAAQEAKFAEFAKEKNNADYATVVKKIDDLVAKTAPLNYQFTCLRETFFGAIEFGSVMLAKTREALIEKNDSLIKVRIEALKDTYESIHNKDYDHKVDRKVAKVLFPLYAEMIPADQRLSIYKVIEQKYKGNYDKFVDDMYDNSIFSNRENFEKFVKKPSVKAIDNDLALQYCQSKYDQFEKIVSQLEDMDKELTLLHKTYIRGLGEMKQPVPSYPDANFTIRLTYGNVKPYDPKDGVHYNYYTTTKGILEKENPEDREFVVPAKLKELIEKKDYGRYALPNGDMPVCFLSTNDITGGNSGSPVLNENGELIGCAFDGNWESLSGDINFDNNLQRCINLDIRYVLFILEKLGNCGHLINEMTIVE
;
A
#
# COMPACT_ATOMS: atom_id res chain seq x y z
N MET A 1 -5.16 -60.60 5.03
CA MET A 1 -4.76 -59.53 4.11
C MET A 1 -5.71 -58.33 4.04
N ASN A 2 -7.01 -58.51 4.19
CA ASN A 2 -7.97 -57.38 4.08
C ASN A 2 -8.01 -56.40 5.28
N ARG A 3 -7.70 -56.86 6.51
CA ARG A 3 -7.67 -55.97 7.69
C ARG A 3 -6.45 -55.03 7.70
N LEU A 4 -5.31 -55.47 7.20
CA LEU A 4 -4.10 -54.63 7.09
C LEU A 4 -4.26 -53.55 6.02
N ARG A 5 -4.96 -53.81 4.91
CA ARG A 5 -5.31 -52.84 3.88
C ARG A 5 -6.30 -51.78 4.37
N LEU A 6 -7.26 -52.14 5.23
CA LEU A 6 -8.16 -51.18 5.86
C LEU A 6 -7.46 -50.28 6.85
N TYR A 7 -6.50 -50.78 7.62
CA TYR A 7 -5.66 -49.94 8.53
C TYR A 7 -4.71 -49.02 7.76
N LEU A 8 -4.13 -49.46 6.65
CA LEU A 8 -3.34 -48.59 5.76
C LEU A 8 -4.21 -47.53 5.07
N LEU A 9 -5.41 -47.84 4.63
CA LEU A 9 -6.35 -46.85 4.06
C LEU A 9 -6.90 -45.90 5.13
N ALA A 10 -7.10 -46.34 6.37
CA ALA A 10 -7.47 -45.48 7.48
C ALA A 10 -6.27 -44.60 7.95
N LEU A 11 -5.04 -45.11 7.91
CA LEU A 11 -3.83 -44.32 8.22
C LEU A 11 -3.54 -43.29 7.10
N THR A 12 -3.76 -43.62 5.82
CA THR A 12 -3.61 -42.65 4.73
C THR A 12 -4.74 -41.62 4.70
N ALA A 13 -5.95 -41.94 5.18
CA ALA A 13 -7.02 -40.95 5.35
C ALA A 13 -6.82 -40.03 6.56
N LEU A 14 -5.98 -40.40 7.53
CA LEU A 14 -5.60 -39.57 8.70
C LEU A 14 -4.41 -38.66 8.46
N ILE A 15 -3.70 -38.81 7.32
CA ILE A 15 -2.47 -37.99 7.02
C ILE A 15 -2.76 -36.82 6.08
N VAL A 16 -4.00 -36.61 5.63
CA VAL A 16 -4.36 -35.49 4.73
C VAL A 16 -5.30 -34.47 5.40
N CYS A 17 -5.14 -34.24 6.69
CA CYS A 17 -5.50 -32.99 7.31
C CYS A 17 -4.23 -32.17 7.54
N SER A 18 -3.48 -31.88 6.48
CA SER A 18 -2.59 -30.73 6.50
C SER A 18 -3.49 -29.52 6.70
N ALA A 19 -3.33 -28.83 7.83
CA ALA A 19 -3.94 -27.54 8.05
C ALA A 19 -3.59 -26.67 6.85
N ARG A 20 -4.53 -26.49 5.94
CA ARG A 20 -4.38 -25.55 4.83
C ARG A 20 -4.69 -24.19 5.42
N ALA A 21 -3.76 -23.24 5.27
CA ALA A 21 -4.10 -21.84 5.40
C ALA A 21 -5.28 -21.58 4.46
N ASP A 22 -6.33 -20.99 4.97
CA ASP A 22 -7.46 -20.69 4.11
C ASP A 22 -7.16 -19.39 3.38
N GLU A 23 -7.13 -19.46 2.07
CA GLU A 23 -7.07 -18.30 1.19
C GLU A 23 -8.17 -17.30 1.58
N GLY A 24 -7.85 -16.02 1.59
CA GLY A 24 -8.83 -14.96 1.70
C GLY A 24 -8.52 -13.89 2.75
N MET A 25 -8.98 -12.69 2.43
CA MET A 25 -8.97 -11.51 3.29
C MET A 25 -10.41 -11.27 3.75
N TRP A 26 -10.77 -11.88 4.87
CA TRP A 26 -12.15 -12.04 5.33
C TRP A 26 -12.73 -10.77 5.94
N LEU A 27 -13.99 -10.50 5.66
CA LEU A 27 -14.75 -9.42 6.27
C LEU A 27 -15.12 -9.78 7.71
N LEU A 28 -14.72 -8.94 8.68
CA LEU A 28 -14.95 -9.19 10.11
C LEU A 28 -16.43 -9.41 10.44
N GLN A 29 -17.32 -8.61 9.85
CA GLN A 29 -18.77 -8.67 10.11
C GLN A 29 -19.44 -9.92 9.55
N LEU A 30 -18.79 -10.66 8.63
CA LEU A 30 -19.35 -11.87 8.02
C LEU A 30 -18.74 -13.16 8.53
N MET A 31 -17.76 -13.13 9.42
CA MET A 31 -17.00 -14.31 9.86
C MET A 31 -17.86 -15.43 10.45
N GLN A 32 -18.91 -15.09 11.21
CA GLN A 32 -19.85 -16.07 11.73
C GLN A 32 -20.71 -16.69 10.63
N GLN A 33 -21.21 -15.87 9.71
CA GLN A 33 -22.09 -16.31 8.62
C GLN A 33 -21.34 -17.16 7.59
N GLN A 34 -20.06 -16.92 7.39
CA GLN A 34 -19.21 -17.62 6.43
C GLN A 34 -18.50 -18.84 7.02
N HIS A 35 -18.79 -19.21 8.28
CA HIS A 35 -18.13 -20.31 9.02
C HIS A 35 -16.60 -20.17 9.14
N SER A 36 -16.02 -19.00 8.83
CA SER A 36 -14.57 -18.76 8.91
C SER A 36 -14.08 -18.94 10.34
N ILE A 37 -14.85 -18.52 11.34
CA ILE A 37 -14.50 -18.70 12.75
C ILE A 37 -14.34 -20.16 13.17
N ASP A 38 -15.18 -21.05 12.64
CA ASP A 38 -15.10 -22.48 12.93
C ASP A 38 -13.82 -23.10 12.34
N MET A 39 -13.41 -22.62 11.16
CA MET A 39 -12.17 -23.06 10.54
C MET A 39 -10.95 -22.52 11.30
N MET A 40 -10.98 -21.26 11.73
CA MET A 40 -9.92 -20.68 12.57
C MET A 40 -9.78 -21.43 13.90
N LYS A 41 -10.89 -21.80 14.55
CA LYS A 41 -10.87 -22.62 15.78
C LYS A 41 -10.28 -24.02 15.54
N LYS A 42 -10.55 -24.64 14.39
CA LYS A 42 -9.92 -25.92 14.02
C LYS A 42 -8.40 -25.80 13.83
N GLN A 43 -7.91 -24.61 13.44
CA GLN A 43 -6.48 -24.33 13.29
C GLN A 43 -5.83 -23.86 14.60
N GLY A 44 -6.59 -23.65 15.67
CA GLY A 44 -6.04 -23.35 16.99
C GLY A 44 -6.58 -22.10 17.68
N LEU A 45 -7.36 -21.24 16.99
CA LEU A 45 -7.93 -20.02 17.58
C LEU A 45 -8.71 -20.33 18.86
N LYS A 46 -8.44 -19.60 19.95
CA LYS A 46 -9.10 -19.73 21.25
C LYS A 46 -10.11 -18.63 21.53
N LEU A 47 -10.24 -17.67 20.64
CA LEU A 47 -11.13 -16.53 20.77
C LEU A 47 -12.50 -16.83 20.14
N GLU A 48 -13.50 -16.08 20.58
CA GLU A 48 -14.82 -16.05 19.96
C GLU A 48 -14.89 -14.94 18.89
N ALA A 49 -15.87 -15.03 17.99
CA ALA A 49 -16.04 -14.02 16.95
C ALA A 49 -16.23 -12.59 17.52
N GLN A 50 -16.86 -12.46 18.69
CA GLN A 50 -17.06 -11.18 19.37
C GLN A 50 -15.77 -10.58 19.92
N ASP A 51 -14.76 -11.40 20.23
CA ASP A 51 -13.44 -10.92 20.65
C ASP A 51 -12.70 -10.27 19.48
N LEU A 52 -12.94 -10.75 18.26
CA LEU A 52 -12.36 -10.24 17.02
C LEU A 52 -13.09 -8.98 16.54
N TYR A 53 -14.41 -9.06 16.47
CA TYR A 53 -15.29 -7.97 16.06
C TYR A 53 -16.60 -7.97 16.83
N ASN A 54 -16.84 -6.90 17.58
CA ASN A 54 -18.08 -6.67 18.32
C ASN A 54 -18.73 -5.35 17.87
N PRO A 55 -19.85 -5.38 17.14
CA PRO A 55 -20.51 -4.15 16.69
C PRO A 55 -21.07 -3.29 17.84
N ASN A 56 -21.28 -3.90 19.02
CA ASN A 56 -21.89 -3.25 20.18
C ASN A 56 -20.92 -3.07 21.38
N GLY A 57 -19.66 -3.39 21.21
CA GLY A 57 -18.68 -3.36 22.29
C GLY A 57 -17.24 -3.26 21.81
N VAL A 58 -16.30 -3.38 22.74
CA VAL A 58 -14.87 -3.36 22.44
C VAL A 58 -14.39 -4.73 22.01
N SER A 59 -13.55 -4.80 20.99
CA SER A 59 -12.95 -6.01 20.44
C SER A 59 -11.53 -5.76 19.96
N LEU A 60 -10.83 -6.77 19.43
CA LEU A 60 -9.47 -6.63 18.86
C LEU A 60 -9.41 -5.59 17.73
N LYS A 61 -10.48 -5.44 16.95
CA LYS A 61 -10.61 -4.39 15.92
C LYS A 61 -10.28 -2.99 16.44
N ASP A 62 -10.60 -2.69 17.69
CA ASP A 62 -10.43 -1.36 18.28
C ASP A 62 -8.97 -1.04 18.64
N ALA A 63 -8.06 -2.01 18.50
CA ALA A 63 -6.63 -1.82 18.63
C ALA A 63 -5.92 -1.70 17.28
N VAL A 64 -6.64 -1.75 16.15
CA VAL A 64 -6.06 -1.74 14.78
C VAL A 64 -6.64 -0.59 13.99
N GLY A 65 -5.79 0.17 13.30
CA GLY A 65 -6.22 1.32 12.52
C GLY A 65 -5.39 1.58 11.27
N ILE A 66 -5.88 2.48 10.44
CA ILE A 66 -5.14 2.94 9.26
C ILE A 66 -4.08 3.94 9.72
N PHE A 67 -2.83 3.68 9.39
CA PHE A 67 -1.71 4.56 9.59
C PHE A 67 -1.42 5.36 8.32
N GLY A 68 -1.55 6.68 8.39
CA GLY A 68 -1.39 7.54 7.23
C GLY A 68 -2.41 7.24 6.13
N GLY A 69 -1.95 7.04 4.91
CA GLY A 69 -2.80 6.82 3.74
C GLY A 69 -2.65 5.47 3.06
N GLY A 70 -1.81 4.54 3.58
CA GLY A 70 -1.51 3.31 2.86
C GLY A 70 -1.01 2.15 3.70
N CYS A 71 -0.96 2.28 5.02
CA CYS A 71 -0.48 1.24 5.94
C CYS A 71 -1.50 0.98 7.06
N THR A 72 -1.23 -0.08 7.81
CA THR A 72 -1.89 -0.42 9.07
C THR A 72 -0.98 -0.05 10.24
N GLY A 73 -1.55 0.14 11.41
CA GLY A 73 -0.84 0.28 12.67
C GLY A 73 -1.66 -0.32 13.80
N GLU A 74 -0.98 -0.79 14.84
CA GLU A 74 -1.59 -1.37 16.01
C GLU A 74 -1.28 -0.59 17.29
N ILE A 75 -2.24 -0.55 18.19
CA ILE A 75 -2.12 0.07 19.50
C ILE A 75 -1.56 -0.93 20.50
N ILE A 76 -0.40 -0.62 21.07
CA ILE A 76 0.35 -1.51 21.96
C ILE A 76 0.47 -1.00 23.41
N SER A 77 -0.14 0.15 23.71
CA SER A 77 -0.23 0.64 25.08
C SER A 77 -1.57 1.31 25.36
N PRO A 78 -2.00 1.45 26.62
CA PRO A 78 -3.22 2.16 26.99
C PRO A 78 -3.17 3.67 26.69
N GLU A 79 -2.00 4.20 26.35
CA GLU A 79 -1.75 5.62 26.11
C GLU A 79 -1.43 5.93 24.63
N GLY A 80 -2.05 5.19 23.73
CA GLY A 80 -2.06 5.49 22.30
C GLY A 80 -0.74 5.26 21.57
N LEU A 81 0.17 4.44 22.12
CA LEU A 81 1.41 4.07 21.43
C LEU A 81 1.10 3.14 20.27
N ILE A 82 1.53 3.53 19.08
CA ILE A 82 1.35 2.79 17.83
C ILE A 82 2.65 2.08 17.49
N LEU A 83 2.54 0.81 17.11
CA LEU A 83 3.57 0.10 16.35
C LEU A 83 3.13 0.03 14.88
N THR A 84 4.06 0.27 13.97
CA THR A 84 3.90 0.09 12.52
C THR A 84 5.27 -0.18 11.89
N ASN A 85 5.35 -0.37 10.59
CA ASN A 85 6.63 -0.58 9.93
C ASN A 85 7.47 0.69 9.81
N HIS A 86 8.78 0.51 9.68
CA HIS A 86 9.73 1.58 9.37
C HIS A 86 9.43 2.20 8.00
N HIS A 87 9.16 1.36 6.98
CA HIS A 87 8.82 1.87 5.66
C HIS A 87 7.49 2.62 5.63
N CYS A 88 6.52 2.32 6.51
CA CYS A 88 5.29 3.10 6.69
C CYS A 88 5.56 4.47 7.30
N GLY A 89 6.48 4.54 8.25
CA GLY A 89 6.94 5.78 8.88
C GLY A 89 7.98 6.56 8.07
N TYR A 90 8.47 6.02 6.95
CA TYR A 90 9.65 6.52 6.24
C TYR A 90 9.53 7.97 5.79
N ALA A 91 8.37 8.37 5.26
CA ALA A 91 8.10 9.75 4.88
C ALA A 91 8.14 10.70 6.09
N SER A 92 7.64 10.27 7.25
CA SER A 92 7.68 11.05 8.50
C SER A 92 9.10 11.17 9.04
N ILE A 93 9.90 10.09 8.99
CA ILE A 93 11.31 10.12 9.38
C ILE A 93 12.08 11.08 8.46
N GLN A 94 11.85 11.00 7.14
CA GLN A 94 12.45 11.94 6.18
C GLN A 94 12.01 13.40 6.42
N GLN A 95 10.72 13.61 6.76
CA GLN A 95 10.21 14.96 7.05
C GLN A 95 10.98 15.66 8.18
N HIS A 96 11.42 14.90 9.17
CA HIS A 96 12.20 15.38 10.30
C HIS A 96 13.71 15.36 10.05
N SER A 97 14.17 14.76 8.95
CA SER A 97 15.60 14.64 8.66
C SER A 97 16.13 15.87 7.93
N SER A 98 17.38 16.22 8.25
CA SER A 98 18.22 17.21 7.55
C SER A 98 19.65 16.67 7.48
N VAL A 99 20.57 17.40 6.87
CA VAL A 99 22.00 17.03 6.85
C VAL A 99 22.59 17.07 8.26
N GLU A 100 22.11 18.00 9.12
CA GLU A 100 22.56 18.16 10.51
C GLU A 100 21.91 17.15 11.47
N HIS A 101 20.75 16.64 11.11
CA HIS A 101 19.94 15.68 11.89
C HIS A 101 19.39 14.61 10.96
N ASP A 102 20.22 13.66 10.56
CA ASP A 102 19.86 12.60 9.63
C ASP A 102 19.21 11.41 10.36
N TYR A 103 17.94 11.56 10.77
CA TYR A 103 17.19 10.47 11.43
C TYR A 103 16.98 9.23 10.55
N LEU A 104 17.15 9.33 9.23
CA LEU A 104 17.20 8.15 8.36
C LEU A 104 18.44 7.29 8.63
N THR A 105 19.59 7.93 8.86
CA THR A 105 20.87 7.25 9.12
C THR A 105 21.07 6.94 10.59
N ASP A 106 20.72 7.86 11.51
CA ASP A 106 21.04 7.77 12.93
C ASP A 106 19.89 7.14 13.75
N GLY A 107 18.69 7.09 13.20
CA GLY A 107 17.47 6.76 13.92
C GLY A 107 16.98 7.91 14.80
N PHE A 108 15.81 7.72 15.39
CA PHE A 108 15.21 8.67 16.33
C PHE A 108 14.64 7.93 17.55
N TRP A 109 14.91 8.42 18.75
CA TRP A 109 14.48 7.84 20.01
C TRP A 109 14.03 8.95 20.96
N ALA A 110 12.72 9.11 21.16
CA ALA A 110 12.20 10.03 22.15
C ALA A 110 12.48 9.51 23.55
N THR A 111 13.31 10.22 24.32
CA THR A 111 13.70 9.84 25.70
C THR A 111 12.61 10.17 26.71
N SER A 112 11.61 10.96 26.33
CA SER A 112 10.47 11.37 27.13
C SER A 112 9.36 11.88 26.21
N ARG A 113 8.15 12.04 26.74
CA ARG A 113 6.97 12.47 25.94
C ARG A 113 7.10 13.87 25.33
N ASP A 114 7.78 14.77 25.99
CA ASP A 114 8.05 16.12 25.48
C ASP A 114 9.04 16.12 24.28
N LYS A 115 9.70 15.02 24.04
CA LYS A 115 10.60 14.82 22.89
C LYS A 115 9.95 14.09 21.71
N GLU A 116 8.70 13.65 21.86
CA GLU A 116 7.95 13.07 20.74
C GLU A 116 7.65 14.15 19.69
N LEU A 117 7.99 13.88 18.42
CA LEU A 117 7.98 14.88 17.34
C LEU A 117 6.59 14.96 16.67
N PRO A 118 5.92 16.12 16.69
CA PRO A 118 4.70 16.31 15.91
C PRO A 118 4.94 16.06 14.43
N THR A 119 4.04 15.29 13.80
CA THR A 119 4.19 14.92 12.38
C THR A 119 3.00 15.48 11.58
N PRO A 120 3.09 16.73 11.09
CA PRO A 120 2.00 17.39 10.39
C PRO A 120 1.56 16.61 9.14
N GLY A 121 0.25 16.43 9.01
CA GLY A 121 -0.35 15.69 7.89
C GLY A 121 -0.53 14.19 8.14
N LEU A 122 0.20 13.59 9.09
CA LEU A 122 -0.02 12.20 9.48
C LEU A 122 -1.30 12.06 10.30
N LYS A 123 -2.09 11.02 9.98
CA LYS A 123 -3.35 10.74 10.67
C LYS A 123 -3.41 9.27 11.07
N PHE A 124 -4.11 8.97 12.16
CA PHE A 124 -4.48 7.60 12.51
C PHE A 124 -6.00 7.46 12.51
N THR A 125 -6.52 6.39 11.87
CA THR A 125 -7.95 6.23 11.65
C THR A 125 -8.44 4.89 12.18
N PHE A 126 -9.38 4.93 13.13
CA PHE A 126 -10.10 3.76 13.61
C PHE A 126 -11.39 3.54 12.81
N ILE A 127 -11.84 2.28 12.72
CA ILE A 127 -13.18 1.95 12.26
C ILE A 127 -14.12 1.92 13.47
N GLU A 128 -15.02 2.88 13.57
CA GLU A 128 -15.97 2.97 14.67
C GLU A 128 -17.12 1.98 14.45
N ARG A 129 -17.70 1.93 13.24
CA ARG A 129 -18.83 1.06 12.90
C ARG A 129 -18.85 0.69 11.43
N ILE A 130 -19.42 -0.50 11.11
CA ILE A 130 -19.64 -0.98 9.74
C ILE A 130 -21.12 -1.39 9.64
N GLU A 131 -21.80 -0.95 8.57
CA GLU A 131 -23.21 -1.26 8.30
C GLU A 131 -23.37 -1.83 6.88
N ASP A 132 -24.19 -2.90 6.73
CA ASP A 132 -24.60 -3.39 5.40
C ASP A 132 -25.72 -2.47 4.86
N ILE A 133 -25.46 -1.80 3.76
CA ILE A 133 -26.39 -0.89 3.09
C ILE A 133 -26.86 -1.44 1.74
N THR A 134 -26.64 -2.73 1.48
CA THR A 134 -26.94 -3.37 0.20
C THR A 134 -28.41 -3.22 -0.18
N ASP A 135 -29.34 -3.46 0.75
CA ASP A 135 -30.77 -3.37 0.49
C ASP A 135 -31.21 -1.93 0.17
N ILE A 136 -30.58 -0.94 0.80
CA ILE A 136 -30.83 0.48 0.53
C ILE A 136 -30.45 0.84 -0.91
N VAL A 137 -29.25 0.41 -1.35
CA VAL A 137 -28.78 0.63 -2.72
C VAL A 137 -29.68 -0.09 -3.73
N ASN A 138 -29.98 -1.37 -3.48
CA ASN A 138 -30.85 -2.17 -4.37
C ASN A 138 -32.27 -1.61 -4.46
N ALA A 139 -32.83 -1.09 -3.37
CA ALA A 139 -34.13 -0.41 -3.40
C ALA A 139 -34.12 0.84 -4.28
N LYS A 140 -33.06 1.64 -4.25
CA LYS A 140 -32.91 2.81 -5.11
C LYS A 140 -32.78 2.44 -6.60
N ILE A 141 -32.06 1.37 -6.92
CA ILE A 141 -31.99 0.82 -8.29
C ILE A 141 -33.38 0.36 -8.76
N ALA A 142 -34.08 -0.43 -7.92
CA ALA A 142 -35.41 -0.95 -8.23
C ALA A 142 -36.46 0.19 -8.42
N ALA A 143 -36.35 1.25 -7.63
CA ALA A 143 -37.18 2.45 -7.75
C ALA A 143 -36.78 3.36 -8.95
N LYS A 144 -35.73 3.01 -9.69
CA LYS A 144 -35.15 3.82 -10.77
C LYS A 144 -34.70 5.22 -10.36
N GLU A 145 -34.37 5.41 -9.08
CA GLU A 145 -33.74 6.64 -8.59
C GLU A 145 -32.30 6.77 -9.11
N ILE A 146 -31.64 5.64 -9.33
CA ILE A 146 -30.31 5.51 -9.94
C ILE A 146 -30.28 4.31 -10.88
N THR A 147 -29.37 4.33 -11.83
CA THR A 147 -29.02 3.15 -12.63
C THR A 147 -28.06 2.23 -11.88
N GLU A 148 -27.92 1.00 -12.35
CA GLU A 148 -26.95 0.05 -11.78
C GLU A 148 -25.51 0.57 -11.90
N SER A 149 -25.15 1.20 -13.02
CA SER A 149 -23.84 1.82 -13.22
C SER A 149 -23.59 3.00 -12.27
N GLU A 150 -24.59 3.84 -12.00
CA GLU A 150 -24.46 4.94 -11.05
C GLU A 150 -24.22 4.47 -9.60
N SER A 151 -24.65 3.25 -9.25
CA SER A 151 -24.43 2.69 -7.90
C SER A 151 -22.95 2.53 -7.52
N PHE A 152 -22.03 2.53 -8.50
CA PHE A 152 -20.60 2.49 -8.30
C PHE A 152 -19.94 3.88 -8.23
N SER A 153 -20.67 4.92 -8.61
CA SER A 153 -20.06 6.26 -8.67
C SER A 153 -19.71 6.78 -7.28
N SER A 154 -18.50 7.32 -7.15
CA SER A 154 -18.02 7.90 -5.88
C SER A 154 -18.95 9.03 -5.41
N ALA A 155 -19.53 9.80 -6.33
CA ALA A 155 -20.45 10.87 -6.01
C ALA A 155 -21.75 10.36 -5.37
N PHE A 156 -22.36 9.31 -5.94
CA PHE A 156 -23.54 8.67 -5.35
C PHE A 156 -23.23 8.04 -4.00
N LEU A 157 -22.16 7.25 -3.91
CA LEU A 157 -21.78 6.56 -2.67
C LEU A 157 -21.46 7.55 -1.54
N GLN A 158 -20.76 8.65 -1.84
CA GLN A 158 -20.48 9.67 -0.82
C GLN A 158 -21.74 10.43 -0.39
N LYS A 159 -22.63 10.73 -1.33
CA LYS A 159 -23.93 11.35 -1.01
C LYS A 159 -24.75 10.45 -0.09
N LEU A 160 -24.87 9.15 -0.44
CA LEU A 160 -25.59 8.18 0.38
C LEU A 160 -24.97 8.01 1.77
N ALA A 161 -23.64 7.93 1.85
CA ALA A 161 -22.92 7.86 3.12
C ALA A 161 -23.25 9.06 4.03
N ASN A 162 -23.25 10.27 3.49
CA ASN A 162 -23.58 11.48 4.22
C ASN A 162 -25.06 11.51 4.65
N GLU A 163 -25.98 11.06 3.79
CA GLU A 163 -27.41 10.96 4.12
C GLU A 163 -27.65 10.01 5.31
N LEU A 164 -26.99 8.83 5.32
CA LEU A 164 -27.12 7.85 6.38
C LEU A 164 -26.44 8.32 7.67
N TYR A 165 -25.25 8.94 7.58
CA TYR A 165 -24.56 9.54 8.73
C TYR A 165 -25.42 10.59 9.42
N ASN A 166 -26.07 11.49 8.65
CA ASN A 166 -26.94 12.53 9.20
C ASN A 166 -28.18 12.00 9.94
N LYS A 167 -28.56 10.74 9.69
CA LYS A 167 -29.66 10.04 10.38
C LYS A 167 -29.18 9.15 11.53
N SER A 168 -27.87 8.95 11.69
CA SER A 168 -27.29 8.05 12.68
C SER A 168 -27.07 8.74 14.03
N ASP A 169 -26.89 7.94 15.09
CA ASP A 169 -26.48 8.38 16.43
C ASP A 169 -25.01 8.84 16.48
N LEU A 170 -24.26 8.65 15.42
CA LEU A 170 -22.88 9.15 15.25
C LEU A 170 -22.83 10.56 14.67
N LYS A 171 -23.97 11.10 14.25
CA LYS A 171 -24.06 12.48 13.77
C LYS A 171 -23.46 13.42 14.81
N ASP A 172 -22.69 14.39 14.33
CA ASP A 172 -22.03 15.42 15.14
C ASP A 172 -20.95 14.92 16.10
N LYS A 173 -20.59 13.62 16.11
CA LYS A 173 -19.43 13.13 16.86
C LYS A 173 -18.14 13.58 16.15
N LYS A 174 -17.23 14.14 16.94
CA LYS A 174 -15.94 14.68 16.44
C LYS A 174 -15.13 13.62 15.70
N GLY A 175 -14.54 14.01 14.56
CA GLY A 175 -13.62 13.18 13.77
C GLY A 175 -14.27 12.03 13.01
N ILE A 176 -15.61 11.89 13.03
CA ILE A 176 -16.29 10.84 12.26
C ILE A 176 -16.45 11.25 10.80
N VAL A 177 -16.01 10.37 9.90
CA VAL A 177 -16.15 10.50 8.43
C VAL A 177 -16.80 9.23 7.90
N PRO A 178 -17.99 9.31 7.28
CA PRO A 178 -18.65 8.18 6.66
C PRO A 178 -18.09 7.91 5.26
N GLN A 179 -17.99 6.63 4.91
CA GLN A 179 -17.60 6.18 3.56
C GLN A 179 -18.38 4.94 3.16
N ALA A 180 -19.13 5.00 2.07
CA ALA A 180 -19.77 3.85 1.46
C ALA A 180 -18.90 3.26 0.36
N LEU A 181 -18.79 1.94 0.30
CA LEU A 181 -17.94 1.21 -0.65
C LEU A 181 -18.67 -0.01 -1.21
N PRO A 182 -18.41 -0.35 -2.51
CA PRO A 182 -18.88 -1.58 -3.12
C PRO A 182 -17.95 -2.75 -2.75
N PHE A 183 -18.55 -3.94 -2.67
CA PHE A 183 -17.87 -5.21 -2.43
C PHE A 183 -18.42 -6.27 -3.40
N TYR A 184 -17.61 -7.30 -3.67
CA TYR A 184 -17.97 -8.35 -4.64
C TYR A 184 -18.41 -7.76 -5.99
N ALA A 185 -17.63 -6.79 -6.48
CA ALA A 185 -17.94 -5.99 -7.68
C ALA A 185 -19.37 -5.40 -7.67
N GLY A 186 -19.80 -4.83 -6.52
CA GLY A 186 -21.10 -4.18 -6.36
C GLY A 186 -22.29 -5.14 -6.17
N ASN A 187 -22.05 -6.41 -5.85
CA ASN A 187 -23.08 -7.31 -5.37
C ASN A 187 -23.44 -7.05 -3.90
N LYS A 188 -22.58 -6.32 -3.17
CA LYS A 188 -22.78 -5.87 -1.79
C LYS A 188 -22.26 -4.44 -1.62
N PHE A 189 -22.80 -3.72 -0.62
CA PHE A 189 -22.38 -2.37 -0.27
C PHE A 189 -22.30 -2.22 1.25
N TYR A 190 -21.20 -1.65 1.75
CA TYR A 190 -21.02 -1.40 3.19
C TYR A 190 -20.69 0.06 3.45
N LEU A 191 -21.22 0.59 4.56
CA LEU A 191 -20.92 1.91 5.08
C LEU A 191 -19.98 1.78 6.28
N PHE A 192 -18.85 2.48 6.21
CA PHE A 192 -17.85 2.57 7.25
C PHE A 192 -17.92 3.93 7.91
N TYR A 193 -17.98 3.96 9.23
CA TYR A 193 -17.81 5.17 10.02
C TYR A 193 -16.37 5.18 10.54
N LYS A 194 -15.56 6.12 10.06
CA LYS A 194 -14.14 6.25 10.37
C LYS A 194 -13.92 7.35 11.39
N LYS A 195 -13.22 7.08 12.51
CA LYS A 195 -12.82 8.09 13.49
C LYS A 195 -11.36 8.46 13.28
N ILE A 196 -11.10 9.71 12.91
CA ILE A 196 -9.79 10.20 12.44
C ILE A 196 -9.14 11.08 13.51
N TYR A 197 -7.92 10.74 13.91
CA TYR A 197 -7.08 11.51 14.81
C TYR A 197 -5.94 12.17 14.01
N PRO A 198 -5.88 13.52 13.96
CA PRO A 198 -4.88 14.23 13.15
C PRO A 198 -3.57 14.57 13.89
N ASP A 199 -3.52 14.49 15.23
CA ASP A 199 -2.29 14.71 16.01
C ASP A 199 -1.62 13.36 16.29
N VAL A 200 -0.68 12.99 15.42
CA VAL A 200 0.14 11.78 15.54
C VAL A 200 1.61 12.22 15.61
N ARG A 201 2.35 11.73 16.61
CA ARG A 201 3.73 12.14 16.85
C ARG A 201 4.68 10.96 16.75
N MET A 202 5.85 11.20 16.16
CA MET A 202 6.90 10.19 16.05
C MET A 202 7.59 9.97 17.41
N VAL A 203 7.69 8.71 17.84
CA VAL A 203 8.23 8.30 19.14
C VAL A 203 9.56 7.60 19.00
N ALA A 204 9.65 6.61 18.10
CA ALA A 204 10.87 5.87 17.86
C ALA A 204 10.94 5.36 16.42
N ALA A 205 12.12 5.43 15.85
CA ALA A 205 12.44 4.84 14.56
C ALA A 205 13.91 4.38 14.58
N PRO A 206 14.20 3.10 14.37
CA PRO A 206 15.58 2.64 14.25
C PRO A 206 16.24 3.26 13.01
N PRO A 207 17.58 3.37 12.97
CA PRO A 207 18.28 3.77 11.76
C PRO A 207 17.94 2.87 10.58
N SER A 208 18.00 3.39 9.34
CA SER A 208 17.71 2.61 8.13
C SER A 208 18.59 1.36 8.01
N SER A 209 19.79 1.36 8.58
CA SER A 209 20.65 0.18 8.68
C SER A 209 20.07 -0.95 9.56
N ILE A 210 18.98 -0.71 10.26
CA ILE A 210 18.16 -1.72 10.96
C ILE A 210 16.77 -1.79 10.33
N GLY A 211 16.06 -0.66 10.27
CA GLY A 211 14.68 -0.56 9.79
C GLY A 211 14.51 -0.89 8.30
N LYS A 212 15.60 -0.80 7.53
CA LYS A 212 15.66 -1.12 6.11
C LYS A 212 16.91 -1.95 5.76
N PHE A 213 17.40 -2.77 6.69
CA PHE A 213 18.53 -3.66 6.45
C PHE A 213 18.24 -4.60 5.28
N GLY A 214 19.19 -4.71 4.32
CA GLY A 214 19.00 -5.41 3.05
C GLY A 214 18.41 -4.54 1.94
N GLY A 215 17.95 -3.32 2.26
CA GLY A 215 17.52 -2.30 1.31
C GLY A 215 16.57 -2.80 0.24
N GLU A 216 16.83 -2.42 -1.00
CA GLU A 216 16.07 -2.89 -2.16
C GLU A 216 16.49 -4.29 -2.61
N THR A 217 17.70 -4.74 -2.24
CA THR A 217 18.22 -6.08 -2.56
C THR A 217 17.35 -7.17 -1.92
N ASP A 218 17.05 -7.03 -0.62
CA ASP A 218 16.23 -8.00 0.11
C ASP A 218 14.72 -7.72 0.06
N ASN A 219 14.28 -6.63 -0.53
CA ASN A 219 12.85 -6.32 -0.66
C ASN A 219 12.12 -7.43 -1.44
N TRP A 220 11.00 -7.92 -0.92
CA TRP A 220 10.26 -9.10 -1.41
C TRP A 220 11.06 -10.41 -1.40
N MET A 221 12.12 -10.51 -0.60
CA MET A 221 12.97 -11.68 -0.58
C MET A 221 12.99 -12.35 0.81
N TRP A 222 13.21 -13.65 0.80
CA TRP A 222 13.52 -14.46 1.98
C TRP A 222 14.82 -15.24 1.73
N PRO A 223 15.73 -15.41 2.70
CA PRO A 223 15.65 -15.04 4.14
C PRO A 223 15.82 -13.53 4.40
N ARG A 224 14.99 -12.99 5.31
CA ARG A 224 14.92 -11.56 5.65
C ARG A 224 15.48 -11.30 7.06
N HIS A 225 16.21 -10.17 7.24
CA HIS A 225 16.82 -9.79 8.50
C HIS A 225 16.56 -8.31 8.86
N THR A 226 15.49 -7.76 8.39
CA THR A 226 15.13 -6.35 8.51
C THR A 226 14.34 -6.12 9.78
N GLY A 227 14.75 -5.14 10.60
CA GLY A 227 14.00 -4.66 11.76
C GLY A 227 12.97 -3.60 11.36
N ASP A 228 12.03 -3.94 10.50
CA ASP A 228 11.10 -3.00 9.85
C ASP A 228 9.99 -2.54 10.80
N PHE A 229 10.34 -1.65 11.75
CA PHE A 229 9.37 -1.04 12.64
C PHE A 229 9.63 0.45 12.86
N SER A 230 8.58 1.16 13.22
CA SER A 230 8.61 2.51 13.76
C SER A 230 7.45 2.71 14.74
N MET A 231 7.59 3.64 15.67
CA MET A 231 6.59 3.90 16.69
C MET A 231 6.14 5.36 16.65
N PHE A 232 4.85 5.50 16.82
CA PHE A 232 4.17 6.79 16.89
C PHE A 232 3.22 6.81 18.09
N ARG A 233 2.64 7.96 18.39
CA ARG A 233 1.61 8.07 19.42
C ARG A 233 0.50 8.98 18.96
N ILE A 234 -0.74 8.58 19.27
CA ILE A 234 -1.93 9.40 19.05
C ILE A 234 -2.08 10.36 20.22
N TYR A 235 -2.28 11.63 19.90
CA TYR A 235 -2.67 12.67 20.84
C TYR A 235 -4.10 13.13 20.56
N ALA A 236 -4.79 13.57 21.61
CA ALA A 236 -6.17 14.02 21.58
C ALA A 236 -6.37 15.22 22.51
N ASP A 237 -7.51 15.89 22.44
CA ASP A 237 -7.86 16.88 23.44
C ASP A 237 -8.04 16.25 24.85
N ALA A 238 -8.19 17.07 25.87
CA ALA A 238 -8.32 16.61 27.27
C ALA A 238 -9.53 15.67 27.53
N ASN A 239 -10.50 15.62 26.59
CA ASN A 239 -11.66 14.74 26.65
C ASN A 239 -11.46 13.44 25.83
N GLY A 240 -10.30 13.27 25.19
CA GLY A 240 -10.00 12.12 24.32
C GLY A 240 -10.60 12.24 22.91
N GLU A 241 -11.07 13.42 22.53
CA GLU A 241 -11.64 13.65 21.21
C GLU A 241 -10.58 14.11 20.20
N PRO A 242 -10.74 13.76 18.90
CA PRO A 242 -9.83 14.18 17.84
C PRO A 242 -9.62 15.70 17.82
N ALA A 243 -8.38 16.13 17.76
CA ALA A 243 -7.99 17.53 17.68
C ALA A 243 -6.75 17.70 16.81
N GLU A 244 -6.65 18.82 16.08
CA GLU A 244 -5.42 19.22 15.41
C GLU A 244 -4.30 19.41 16.44
N TYR A 245 -3.05 19.40 15.96
CA TYR A 245 -1.89 19.55 16.84
C TYR A 245 -2.02 20.75 17.78
N SER A 246 -1.81 20.48 19.04
CA SER A 246 -1.67 21.49 20.08
C SER A 246 -0.73 20.99 21.19
N GLU A 247 0.06 21.89 21.77
CA GLU A 247 0.88 21.57 22.96
C GLU A 247 0.07 21.10 24.15
N SER A 248 -1.21 21.48 24.23
CA SER A 248 -2.14 21.07 25.27
C SER A 248 -2.76 19.69 25.07
N ASN A 249 -2.60 19.08 23.89
CA ASN A 249 -3.10 17.73 23.64
C ASN A 249 -2.35 16.72 24.50
N VAL A 250 -3.06 15.68 24.90
CA VAL A 250 -2.56 14.60 25.75
C VAL A 250 -2.57 13.25 24.99
N PRO A 251 -1.75 12.26 25.38
CA PRO A 251 -1.82 10.92 24.84
C PRO A 251 -3.24 10.36 24.90
N LEU A 252 -3.70 9.77 23.79
CA LEU A 252 -5.03 9.19 23.72
C LEU A 252 -5.12 7.98 24.65
N LYS A 253 -6.10 7.99 25.57
CA LYS A 253 -6.48 6.79 26.30
C LYS A 253 -7.34 5.90 25.40
N THR A 254 -6.77 4.78 24.99
CA THR A 254 -7.36 3.90 23.99
C THR A 254 -8.40 2.96 24.58
N LYS A 255 -9.43 2.61 23.80
CA LYS A 255 -10.46 1.63 24.17
C LYS A 255 -9.87 0.23 24.33
N LYS A 256 -8.89 -0.10 23.50
CA LYS A 256 -8.20 -1.40 23.43
C LYS A 256 -6.75 -1.20 23.05
N HIS A 257 -5.86 -2.00 23.62
CA HIS A 257 -4.48 -2.20 23.16
C HIS A 257 -4.16 -3.70 23.14
N LEU A 258 -3.16 -4.09 22.39
CA LEU A 258 -2.73 -5.48 22.28
C LEU A 258 -1.73 -5.81 23.39
N SER A 259 -1.90 -6.97 24.03
CA SER A 259 -0.88 -7.57 24.87
C SER A 259 0.18 -8.20 23.99
N ILE A 260 1.44 -8.15 24.38
CA ILE A 260 2.60 -8.62 23.61
C ILE A 260 3.09 -9.93 24.19
N SER A 261 3.15 -10.99 23.40
CA SER A 261 3.68 -12.28 23.83
C SER A 261 5.14 -12.47 23.39
N ILE A 262 6.03 -12.72 24.37
CA ILE A 262 7.43 -13.05 24.13
C ILE A 262 7.76 -14.54 24.34
N LYS A 263 6.76 -15.40 24.42
CA LYS A 263 6.89 -16.86 24.64
C LYS A 263 7.66 -17.60 23.55
N GLY A 264 7.75 -17.02 22.37
CA GLY A 264 8.36 -17.62 21.20
C GLY A 264 7.38 -18.34 20.29
N LEU A 265 7.87 -18.75 19.13
CA LEU A 265 7.12 -19.35 18.05
C LEU A 265 7.67 -20.73 17.67
N LYS A 266 6.78 -21.61 17.23
CA LYS A 266 7.10 -22.91 16.67
C LYS A 266 6.41 -23.10 15.33
N GLU A 267 6.96 -23.98 14.52
CA GLU A 267 6.28 -24.41 13.31
C GLU A 267 4.89 -24.99 13.63
N GLY A 268 3.89 -24.55 12.89
CA GLY A 268 2.49 -24.94 13.07
C GLY A 268 1.70 -24.04 14.03
N ASP A 269 2.34 -23.12 14.77
CA ASP A 269 1.63 -22.19 15.64
C ASP A 269 0.63 -21.34 14.83
N TYR A 270 -0.54 -21.11 15.42
CA TYR A 270 -1.57 -20.28 14.81
C TYR A 270 -1.13 -18.81 14.67
N ALA A 271 -1.42 -18.23 13.53
CA ALA A 271 -1.16 -16.82 13.27
C ALA A 271 -2.36 -16.20 12.53
N MET A 272 -2.83 -15.06 13.02
CA MET A 272 -3.82 -14.24 12.30
C MET A 272 -3.32 -12.80 12.16
N ILE A 273 -3.71 -12.16 11.06
CA ILE A 273 -3.37 -10.76 10.78
C ILE A 273 -4.67 -10.00 10.58
N MET A 274 -4.81 -8.89 11.31
CA MET A 274 -5.91 -7.96 11.15
C MET A 274 -5.36 -6.63 10.62
N GLY A 275 -5.85 -6.18 9.45
CA GLY A 275 -5.31 -4.97 8.84
C GLY A 275 -6.14 -4.45 7.69
N PHE A 276 -5.54 -3.56 6.91
CA PHE A 276 -6.19 -2.85 5.81
C PHE A 276 -5.51 -3.16 4.48
N PRO A 277 -5.71 -4.37 3.92
CA PRO A 277 -5.17 -4.73 2.60
C PRO A 277 -5.69 -3.78 1.53
N GLY A 278 -4.80 -3.28 0.68
CA GLY A 278 -5.07 -2.23 -0.28
C GLY A 278 -5.98 -2.68 -1.42
N SER A 279 -5.49 -3.53 -2.29
CA SER A 279 -6.27 -4.06 -3.41
C SER A 279 -5.76 -5.40 -3.88
N THR A 280 -6.69 -6.29 -4.22
CA THR A 280 -6.44 -7.53 -4.95
C THR A 280 -7.31 -7.60 -6.20
N SER A 281 -7.01 -8.53 -7.08
CA SER A 281 -7.74 -8.75 -8.33
C SER A 281 -7.91 -10.26 -8.57
N ARG A 282 -8.50 -10.96 -7.57
CA ARG A 282 -8.64 -12.43 -7.55
C ARG A 282 -9.57 -12.97 -8.62
N TYR A 283 -10.43 -12.13 -9.14
CA TYR A 283 -11.50 -12.51 -10.07
C TYR A 283 -11.25 -12.07 -11.51
N LEU A 284 -9.98 -11.73 -11.86
CA LEU A 284 -9.60 -11.42 -13.24
C LEU A 284 -9.73 -12.65 -14.14
N THR A 285 -10.14 -12.40 -15.39
CA THR A 285 -10.08 -13.37 -16.50
C THR A 285 -8.67 -13.52 -17.05
N VAL A 286 -8.46 -14.51 -17.91
CA VAL A 286 -7.17 -14.73 -18.59
C VAL A 286 -6.73 -13.49 -19.39
N SER A 287 -7.67 -12.85 -20.09
CA SER A 287 -7.35 -11.66 -20.89
C SER A 287 -6.91 -10.48 -20.05
N GLU A 288 -7.54 -10.27 -18.89
CA GLU A 288 -7.19 -9.22 -17.94
C GLU A 288 -5.85 -9.46 -17.25
N VAL A 289 -5.51 -10.72 -16.93
CA VAL A 289 -4.17 -11.05 -16.40
C VAL A 289 -3.09 -10.73 -17.43
N LYS A 290 -3.32 -11.01 -18.70
CA LYS A 290 -2.39 -10.63 -19.78
C LYS A 290 -2.27 -9.11 -19.91
N GLU A 291 -3.39 -8.39 -19.88
CA GLU A 291 -3.42 -6.93 -19.87
C GLU A 291 -2.61 -6.35 -18.71
N ARG A 292 -2.76 -6.90 -17.48
CA ARG A 292 -1.96 -6.52 -16.30
C ARG A 292 -0.47 -6.66 -16.56
N MET A 293 -0.03 -7.74 -17.18
CA MET A 293 1.38 -7.96 -17.51
C MET A 293 1.87 -6.95 -18.56
N GLU A 294 1.17 -6.86 -19.69
CA GLU A 294 1.64 -6.19 -20.91
C GLU A 294 1.37 -4.68 -20.89
N SER A 295 0.21 -4.25 -20.35
CA SER A 295 -0.23 -2.85 -20.39
C SER A 295 0.05 -2.08 -19.11
N GLU A 296 0.33 -2.76 -17.98
CA GLU A 296 0.66 -2.09 -16.72
C GLU A 296 2.08 -2.39 -16.24
N ASN A 297 2.43 -3.69 -16.06
CA ASN A 297 3.70 -4.06 -15.47
C ASN A 297 4.89 -3.76 -16.39
N ASP A 298 4.84 -4.16 -17.66
CA ASP A 298 5.95 -3.96 -18.59
C ASP A 298 6.33 -2.50 -18.80
N PRO A 299 5.40 -1.56 -19.08
CA PRO A 299 5.74 -0.15 -19.19
C PRO A 299 6.26 0.43 -17.86
N ARG A 300 5.70 0.01 -16.71
CA ARG A 300 6.17 0.43 -15.38
C ARG A 300 7.61 -0.04 -15.12
N ILE A 301 7.94 -1.26 -15.47
CA ILE A 301 9.30 -1.82 -15.34
C ILE A 301 10.29 -0.98 -16.13
N ARG A 302 9.99 -0.65 -17.40
CA ARG A 302 10.88 0.13 -18.25
C ARG A 302 11.08 1.55 -17.75
N ILE A 303 10.00 2.27 -17.47
CA ILE A 303 10.03 3.68 -17.10
C ILE A 303 10.66 3.88 -15.71
N ARG A 304 10.21 3.10 -14.72
CA ARG A 304 10.77 3.21 -13.35
C ARG A 304 12.21 2.75 -13.30
N GLY A 305 12.59 1.71 -14.04
CA GLY A 305 13.98 1.26 -14.14
C GLY A 305 14.91 2.36 -14.64
N ALA A 306 14.51 3.08 -15.68
CA ALA A 306 15.28 4.21 -16.21
C ALA A 306 15.38 5.38 -15.21
N ARG A 307 14.28 5.72 -14.53
CA ARG A 307 14.27 6.74 -13.48
C ARG A 307 15.17 6.37 -12.30
N LEU A 308 15.04 5.14 -11.80
CA LEU A 308 15.78 4.65 -10.64
C LEU A 308 17.29 4.62 -10.88
N ALA A 309 17.73 4.34 -12.10
CA ALA A 309 19.14 4.39 -12.45
C ALA A 309 19.71 5.82 -12.27
N VAL A 310 18.98 6.84 -12.74
CA VAL A 310 19.36 8.25 -12.56
C VAL A 310 19.37 8.64 -11.08
N LEU A 311 18.31 8.27 -10.34
CA LEU A 311 18.20 8.61 -8.92
C LEU A 311 19.30 7.95 -8.09
N LYS A 312 19.61 6.68 -8.33
CA LYS A 312 20.67 5.95 -7.63
C LYS A 312 22.03 6.62 -7.82
N GLU A 313 22.37 7.03 -9.04
CA GLU A 313 23.61 7.75 -9.35
C GLU A 313 23.74 9.03 -8.51
N VAL A 314 22.73 9.91 -8.54
CA VAL A 314 22.81 11.22 -7.88
C VAL A 314 22.69 11.12 -6.36
N MET A 315 21.94 10.15 -5.83
CA MET A 315 21.83 9.88 -4.41
C MET A 315 23.14 9.35 -3.81
N ASN A 316 23.87 8.53 -4.56
CA ASN A 316 25.19 8.05 -4.13
C ASN A 316 26.25 9.16 -4.11
N ALA A 317 26.08 10.19 -4.91
CA ALA A 317 27.02 11.32 -5.01
C ALA A 317 26.79 12.43 -3.96
N SER A 318 25.63 12.46 -3.27
CA SER A 318 25.26 13.55 -2.37
C SER A 318 24.29 13.11 -1.27
N ASP A 319 24.69 13.26 0.00
CA ASP A 319 23.81 12.98 1.14
C ASP A 319 22.58 13.89 1.17
N LYS A 320 22.71 15.15 0.77
CA LYS A 320 21.56 16.04 0.61
C LYS A 320 20.54 15.47 -0.36
N ILE A 321 20.96 15.05 -1.55
CA ILE A 321 20.07 14.48 -2.57
C ILE A 321 19.52 13.13 -2.09
N ARG A 322 20.33 12.33 -1.40
CA ARG A 322 19.88 11.07 -0.81
C ARG A 322 18.70 11.30 0.15
N ILE A 323 18.80 12.25 1.07
CA ILE A 323 17.73 12.59 2.01
C ILE A 323 16.50 13.10 1.25
N GLN A 324 16.68 14.02 0.30
CA GLN A 324 15.56 14.59 -0.47
C GLN A 324 14.77 13.54 -1.27
N TYR A 325 15.45 12.56 -1.84
CA TYR A 325 14.84 11.57 -2.74
C TYR A 325 14.58 10.21 -2.10
N ALA A 326 14.93 10.00 -0.83
CA ALA A 326 14.84 8.71 -0.16
C ALA A 326 13.47 8.04 -0.28
N ASN A 327 12.39 8.74 0.07
CA ASN A 327 11.03 8.21 0.01
C ASN A 327 10.56 8.01 -1.45
N LYS A 328 10.88 8.94 -2.35
CA LYS A 328 10.54 8.85 -3.78
C LYS A 328 11.22 7.64 -4.44
N TYR A 329 12.50 7.41 -4.09
CA TYR A 329 13.26 6.26 -4.57
C TYR A 329 12.68 4.96 -4.05
N ALA A 330 12.47 4.85 -2.73
CA ALA A 330 11.93 3.65 -2.10
C ALA A 330 10.56 3.26 -2.66
N GLY A 331 9.62 4.21 -2.77
CA GLY A 331 8.30 3.94 -3.34
C GLY A 331 8.35 3.54 -4.81
N SER A 332 9.21 4.18 -5.62
CA SER A 332 9.37 3.83 -7.03
C SER A 332 9.98 2.44 -7.21
N SER A 333 11.02 2.11 -6.42
CA SER A 333 11.72 0.83 -6.46
C SER A 333 10.84 -0.32 -6.01
N ASN A 334 10.05 -0.13 -4.95
CA ASN A 334 9.13 -1.15 -4.46
C ASN A 334 8.15 -1.61 -5.56
N TYR A 335 7.47 -0.69 -6.22
CA TYR A 335 6.54 -1.03 -7.33
C TYR A 335 7.25 -1.56 -8.56
N TRP A 336 8.47 -1.08 -8.85
CA TRP A 336 9.30 -1.60 -9.95
C TRP A 336 9.63 -3.07 -9.75
N LYS A 337 10.14 -3.42 -8.56
CA LYS A 337 10.52 -4.79 -8.21
C LYS A 337 9.29 -5.69 -8.10
N ASN A 338 8.19 -5.20 -7.53
CA ASN A 338 6.91 -5.91 -7.48
C ASN A 338 6.41 -6.27 -8.89
N SER A 339 6.44 -5.33 -9.86
CA SER A 339 5.98 -5.60 -11.23
C SER A 339 6.83 -6.66 -11.93
N ILE A 340 8.16 -6.65 -11.72
CA ILE A 340 9.07 -7.69 -12.25
C ILE A 340 8.70 -9.05 -11.65
N GLY A 341 8.57 -9.11 -10.33
CA GLY A 341 8.25 -10.35 -9.64
C GLY A 341 6.86 -10.87 -9.92
N MET A 342 5.87 -9.98 -10.06
CA MET A 342 4.50 -10.36 -10.43
C MET A 342 4.46 -11.01 -11.80
N ASN A 343 5.08 -10.42 -12.84
CA ASN A 343 5.12 -11.02 -14.17
C ASN A 343 5.80 -12.39 -14.14
N LYS A 344 6.92 -12.50 -13.38
CA LYS A 344 7.61 -13.77 -13.22
C LYS A 344 6.75 -14.80 -12.48
N ALA A 345 6.12 -14.45 -11.38
CA ALA A 345 5.30 -15.36 -10.58
C ALA A 345 4.03 -15.80 -11.33
N ILE A 346 3.42 -14.94 -12.18
CA ILE A 346 2.30 -15.32 -13.05
C ILE A 346 2.71 -16.45 -13.99
N ILE A 347 3.93 -16.41 -14.53
CA ILE A 347 4.45 -17.43 -15.45
C ILE A 347 4.85 -18.68 -14.67
N ASP A 348 5.67 -18.54 -13.63
CA ASP A 348 6.24 -19.67 -12.88
C ASP A 348 5.17 -20.51 -12.18
N ASN A 349 4.10 -19.87 -11.69
CA ASN A 349 3.01 -20.52 -10.95
C ASN A 349 1.81 -20.90 -11.87
N ASP A 350 1.97 -20.82 -13.18
CA ASP A 350 0.90 -21.11 -14.18
C ASP A 350 -0.45 -20.45 -13.85
N VAL A 351 -0.42 -19.16 -13.47
CA VAL A 351 -1.64 -18.43 -13.13
C VAL A 351 -2.61 -18.36 -14.30
N LEU A 352 -2.11 -18.19 -15.53
CA LEU A 352 -2.94 -18.17 -16.73
C LEU A 352 -3.67 -19.51 -16.95
N GLY A 353 -2.98 -20.65 -16.75
CA GLY A 353 -3.59 -21.96 -16.83
C GLY A 353 -4.65 -22.19 -15.74
N THR A 354 -4.37 -21.74 -14.51
CA THR A 354 -5.34 -21.78 -13.40
C THR A 354 -6.60 -20.98 -13.72
N LYS A 355 -6.46 -19.75 -14.24
CA LYS A 355 -7.59 -18.90 -14.65
C LYS A 355 -8.37 -19.51 -15.80
N ALA A 356 -7.70 -20.05 -16.82
CA ALA A 356 -8.35 -20.73 -17.93
C ALA A 356 -9.18 -21.95 -17.47
N ALA A 357 -8.66 -22.71 -16.53
CA ALA A 357 -9.40 -23.82 -15.93
C ALA A 357 -10.64 -23.35 -15.11
N GLN A 358 -10.53 -22.20 -14.43
CA GLN A 358 -11.66 -21.58 -13.74
C GLN A 358 -12.74 -21.12 -14.73
N GLU A 359 -12.36 -20.45 -15.82
CA GLU A 359 -13.28 -20.01 -16.87
C GLU A 359 -14.00 -21.18 -17.55
N ALA A 360 -13.29 -22.29 -17.83
CA ALA A 360 -13.88 -23.49 -18.39
C ALA A 360 -14.95 -24.09 -17.47
N LYS A 361 -14.68 -24.20 -16.16
CA LYS A 361 -15.67 -24.66 -15.17
C LYS A 361 -16.85 -23.70 -15.07
N PHE A 362 -16.62 -22.40 -15.16
CA PHE A 362 -17.68 -21.40 -15.15
C PHE A 362 -18.56 -21.51 -16.39
N ALA A 363 -18.00 -21.78 -17.57
CA ALA A 363 -18.76 -22.00 -18.79
C ALA A 363 -19.66 -23.26 -18.71
N GLU A 364 -19.16 -24.34 -18.10
CA GLU A 364 -19.98 -25.56 -17.82
C GLU A 364 -21.15 -25.25 -16.87
N PHE A 365 -20.86 -24.54 -15.77
CA PHE A 365 -21.89 -24.10 -14.81
C PHE A 365 -22.94 -23.18 -15.48
N ALA A 366 -22.53 -22.23 -16.29
CA ALA A 366 -23.43 -21.34 -17.02
C ALA A 366 -24.38 -22.11 -17.94
N LYS A 367 -23.86 -23.15 -18.61
CA LYS A 367 -24.64 -24.03 -19.47
C LYS A 367 -25.63 -24.89 -18.65
N GLU A 368 -25.21 -25.46 -17.52
CA GLU A 368 -26.10 -26.22 -16.62
C GLU A 368 -27.22 -25.34 -16.06
N LYS A 369 -26.95 -24.10 -15.72
CA LYS A 369 -27.91 -23.10 -15.26
C LYS A 369 -28.83 -22.57 -16.35
N ASN A 370 -28.52 -22.82 -17.63
CA ASN A 370 -29.18 -22.22 -18.78
C ASN A 370 -29.29 -20.68 -18.66
N ASN A 371 -28.21 -20.03 -18.18
CA ASN A 371 -28.17 -18.59 -17.96
C ASN A 371 -27.37 -17.90 -19.09
N ALA A 372 -28.06 -17.12 -19.92
CA ALA A 372 -27.48 -16.48 -21.10
C ALA A 372 -26.45 -15.40 -20.72
N ASP A 373 -26.62 -14.72 -19.58
CA ASP A 373 -25.66 -13.69 -19.13
C ASP A 373 -24.36 -14.36 -18.70
N TYR A 374 -24.45 -15.43 -17.91
CA TYR A 374 -23.25 -16.18 -17.49
C TYR A 374 -22.54 -16.83 -18.69
N ALA A 375 -23.29 -17.34 -19.67
CA ALA A 375 -22.72 -17.99 -20.85
C ALA A 375 -21.91 -17.02 -21.73
N THR A 376 -22.15 -15.73 -21.66
CA THR A 376 -21.52 -14.73 -22.55
C THR A 376 -20.58 -13.78 -21.84
N VAL A 377 -20.59 -13.71 -20.50
CA VAL A 377 -19.90 -12.67 -19.72
C VAL A 377 -18.38 -12.67 -19.94
N VAL A 378 -17.72 -13.84 -19.88
CA VAL A 378 -16.27 -13.95 -20.07
C VAL A 378 -15.88 -13.45 -21.45
N LYS A 379 -16.61 -13.92 -22.50
CA LYS A 379 -16.34 -13.43 -23.88
C LYS A 379 -16.54 -11.92 -24.01
N LYS A 380 -17.54 -11.34 -23.38
CA LYS A 380 -17.76 -9.89 -23.41
C LYS A 380 -16.61 -9.15 -22.70
N ILE A 381 -16.09 -9.67 -21.59
CA ILE A 381 -14.89 -9.14 -20.92
C ILE A 381 -13.71 -9.20 -21.89
N ASP A 382 -13.43 -10.34 -22.53
CA ASP A 382 -12.32 -10.50 -23.47
C ASP A 382 -12.41 -9.51 -24.64
N ASP A 383 -13.63 -9.38 -25.23
CA ASP A 383 -13.86 -8.46 -26.35
C ASP A 383 -13.66 -6.98 -25.94
N LEU A 384 -13.93 -6.66 -24.67
CA LEU A 384 -13.74 -5.32 -24.10
C LEU A 384 -12.27 -5.05 -23.78
N VAL A 385 -11.59 -6.00 -23.13
CA VAL A 385 -10.15 -5.93 -22.81
C VAL A 385 -9.33 -5.75 -24.08
N ALA A 386 -9.68 -6.41 -25.18
CA ALA A 386 -8.99 -6.22 -26.45
C ALA A 386 -9.05 -4.74 -26.97
N LYS A 387 -10.04 -3.97 -26.53
CA LYS A 387 -10.20 -2.54 -26.88
C LYS A 387 -9.51 -1.64 -25.83
N THR A 388 -9.58 -2.00 -24.55
CA THR A 388 -9.02 -1.18 -23.46
C THR A 388 -7.52 -1.34 -23.31
N ALA A 389 -6.95 -2.52 -23.55
CA ALA A 389 -5.52 -2.80 -23.34
C ALA A 389 -4.56 -1.82 -24.05
N PRO A 390 -4.76 -1.44 -25.34
CA PRO A 390 -3.91 -0.43 -25.96
C PRO A 390 -4.01 0.96 -25.33
N LEU A 391 -5.19 1.34 -24.82
CA LEU A 391 -5.42 2.60 -24.12
C LEU A 391 -4.80 2.57 -22.72
N ASN A 392 -4.92 1.46 -22.01
CA ASN A 392 -4.32 1.25 -20.70
C ASN A 392 -2.78 1.24 -20.77
N TYR A 393 -2.20 0.71 -21.84
CA TYR A 393 -0.77 0.83 -22.11
C TYR A 393 -0.34 2.30 -22.25
N GLN A 394 -1.05 3.08 -23.08
CA GLN A 394 -0.79 4.50 -23.26
C GLN A 394 -0.96 5.27 -21.96
N PHE A 395 -2.03 4.98 -21.20
CA PHE A 395 -2.31 5.59 -19.91
C PHE A 395 -1.20 5.32 -18.90
N THR A 396 -0.73 4.07 -18.83
CA THR A 396 0.38 3.69 -17.93
C THR A 396 1.67 4.40 -18.32
N CYS A 397 2.02 4.42 -19.59
CA CYS A 397 3.20 5.15 -20.07
C CYS A 397 3.12 6.64 -19.74
N LEU A 398 1.97 7.26 -19.97
CA LEU A 398 1.72 8.67 -19.67
C LEU A 398 1.87 8.95 -18.16
N ARG A 399 1.18 8.14 -17.34
CA ARG A 399 1.17 8.30 -15.88
C ARG A 399 2.54 8.09 -15.26
N GLU A 400 3.22 7.00 -15.59
CA GLU A 400 4.53 6.67 -15.02
C GLU A 400 5.61 7.69 -15.44
N THR A 401 5.55 8.21 -16.67
CA THR A 401 6.55 9.18 -17.17
C THR A 401 6.27 10.59 -16.64
N PHE A 402 5.07 11.12 -16.87
CA PHE A 402 4.82 12.55 -16.76
C PHE A 402 4.03 12.97 -15.52
N PHE A 403 3.37 12.05 -14.84
CA PHE A 403 2.70 12.32 -13.57
C PHE A 403 3.45 11.71 -12.37
N GLY A 404 4.15 10.61 -12.58
CA GLY A 404 4.87 9.89 -11.52
C GLY A 404 6.37 10.20 -11.42
N ALA A 405 7.01 10.68 -12.49
CA ALA A 405 8.47 10.80 -12.52
C ALA A 405 8.99 12.21 -12.71
N ILE A 406 8.42 13.02 -13.61
CA ILE A 406 8.84 14.39 -13.89
C ILE A 406 7.99 15.35 -13.05
N GLU A 407 8.64 16.06 -12.11
CA GLU A 407 7.95 16.88 -11.10
C GLU A 407 7.79 18.34 -11.54
N PHE A 408 8.63 18.82 -12.46
CA PHE A 408 8.67 20.22 -12.88
C PHE A 408 7.47 20.63 -13.73
N GLY A 409 6.96 21.85 -13.49
CA GLY A 409 5.92 22.49 -14.26
C GLY A 409 4.55 22.49 -13.57
N SER A 410 3.66 23.37 -14.02
CA SER A 410 2.31 23.53 -13.49
C SER A 410 1.37 24.14 -14.53
N VAL A 411 0.10 23.75 -14.50
CA VAL A 411 -0.99 24.35 -15.32
C VAL A 411 -1.55 25.64 -14.72
N MET A 412 -1.12 26.05 -13.53
CA MET A 412 -1.68 27.25 -12.86
C MET A 412 -1.46 28.54 -13.66
N LEU A 413 -0.44 28.61 -14.53
CA LEU A 413 -0.24 29.73 -15.45
C LEU A 413 -1.41 29.90 -16.43
N ALA A 414 -2.09 28.81 -16.85
CA ALA A 414 -3.23 28.91 -17.75
C ALA A 414 -4.37 29.75 -17.16
N LYS A 415 -4.70 29.55 -15.88
CA LYS A 415 -5.73 30.36 -15.17
C LYS A 415 -5.31 31.83 -15.01
N THR A 416 -4.02 32.09 -14.86
CA THR A 416 -3.49 33.45 -14.83
C THR A 416 -3.58 34.12 -16.20
N ARG A 417 -3.33 33.35 -17.28
CA ARG A 417 -3.51 33.81 -18.67
C ARG A 417 -4.92 34.26 -18.95
N GLU A 418 -5.93 33.49 -18.55
CA GLU A 418 -7.35 33.84 -18.69
C GLU A 418 -7.65 35.18 -18.01
N ALA A 419 -7.25 35.34 -16.74
CA ALA A 419 -7.46 36.59 -16.00
C ALA A 419 -6.78 37.80 -16.65
N LEU A 420 -5.60 37.62 -17.26
CA LEU A 420 -4.88 38.66 -18.00
C LEU A 420 -5.61 39.05 -19.31
N ILE A 421 -6.20 38.09 -20.04
CA ILE A 421 -6.99 38.33 -21.23
C ILE A 421 -8.26 39.11 -20.89
N GLU A 422 -8.94 38.71 -19.80
CA GLU A 422 -10.14 39.38 -19.28
C GLU A 422 -9.85 40.76 -18.69
N LYS A 423 -8.59 41.12 -18.47
CA LYS A 423 -8.13 42.36 -17.82
C LYS A 423 -8.83 42.59 -16.47
N ASN A 424 -9.01 41.51 -15.71
CA ASN A 424 -9.65 41.52 -14.40
C ASN A 424 -8.58 41.68 -13.32
N ASP A 425 -8.29 42.90 -12.89
CA ASP A 425 -7.20 43.21 -11.94
C ASP A 425 -7.36 42.48 -10.59
N SER A 426 -8.58 42.31 -10.10
CA SER A 426 -8.86 41.58 -8.86
C SER A 426 -8.53 40.11 -9.00
N LEU A 427 -8.95 39.49 -10.10
CA LEU A 427 -8.67 38.08 -10.39
C LEU A 427 -7.18 37.85 -10.66
N ILE A 428 -6.52 38.78 -11.38
CA ILE A 428 -5.07 38.72 -11.61
C ILE A 428 -4.31 38.67 -10.26
N LYS A 429 -4.67 39.53 -9.30
CA LYS A 429 -4.02 39.53 -7.97
C LYS A 429 -4.18 38.18 -7.24
N VAL A 430 -5.41 37.64 -7.24
CA VAL A 430 -5.68 36.31 -6.64
C VAL A 430 -4.87 35.21 -7.34
N ARG A 431 -4.79 35.23 -8.68
CA ARG A 431 -4.00 34.24 -9.43
C ARG A 431 -2.50 34.36 -9.19
N ILE A 432 -1.97 35.58 -9.11
CA ILE A 432 -0.55 35.81 -8.79
C ILE A 432 -0.21 35.27 -7.38
N GLU A 433 -1.08 35.45 -6.39
CA GLU A 433 -0.87 34.87 -5.06
C GLU A 433 -0.87 33.34 -5.11
N ALA A 434 -1.82 32.73 -5.79
CA ALA A 434 -1.84 31.28 -6.00
C ALA A 434 -0.60 30.76 -6.76
N LEU A 435 0.01 31.56 -7.64
CA LEU A 435 1.26 31.20 -8.30
C LEU A 435 2.46 31.20 -7.34
N LYS A 436 2.46 32.04 -6.28
CA LYS A 436 3.51 32.00 -5.26
C LYS A 436 3.45 30.68 -4.48
N ASP A 437 2.27 30.27 -4.05
CA ASP A 437 2.08 28.96 -3.39
C ASP A 437 2.50 27.82 -4.32
N THR A 438 2.20 27.92 -5.60
CA THR A 438 2.62 26.95 -6.61
C THR A 438 4.14 26.90 -6.75
N TYR A 439 4.82 28.05 -6.78
CA TYR A 439 6.28 28.13 -6.86
C TYR A 439 6.93 27.45 -5.64
N GLU A 440 6.47 27.79 -4.42
CA GLU A 440 7.00 27.18 -3.19
C GLU A 440 6.71 25.66 -3.14
N SER A 441 5.55 25.23 -3.66
CA SER A 441 5.22 23.80 -3.76
C SER A 441 6.14 23.05 -4.71
N ILE A 442 6.47 23.61 -5.88
CA ILE A 442 7.42 23.02 -6.84
C ILE A 442 8.82 22.96 -6.23
N HIS A 443 9.28 24.05 -5.60
CA HIS A 443 10.61 24.16 -5.02
C HIS A 443 10.66 23.78 -3.53
N ASN A 444 9.86 22.78 -3.13
CA ASN A 444 9.88 22.29 -1.75
C ASN A 444 11.22 21.62 -1.38
N LYS A 445 11.40 21.32 -0.09
CA LYS A 445 12.65 20.75 0.43
C LYS A 445 13.06 19.41 -0.21
N ASP A 446 12.10 18.66 -0.75
CA ASP A 446 12.30 17.32 -1.32
C ASP A 446 12.39 17.35 -2.86
N TYR A 447 12.65 18.55 -3.44
CA TYR A 447 12.83 18.74 -4.87
C TYR A 447 14.25 19.27 -5.18
N ASP A 448 14.85 18.72 -6.21
CA ASP A 448 16.09 19.25 -6.79
C ASP A 448 15.95 19.41 -8.32
N HIS A 449 16.05 20.64 -8.78
CA HIS A 449 15.84 21.03 -10.18
C HIS A 449 16.81 20.33 -11.16
N LYS A 450 18.05 20.07 -10.72
CA LYS A 450 19.05 19.40 -11.55
C LYS A 450 18.80 17.90 -11.66
N VAL A 451 18.31 17.28 -10.58
CA VAL A 451 17.94 15.86 -10.55
C VAL A 451 16.75 15.63 -11.46
N ASP A 452 15.68 16.40 -11.30
CA ASP A 452 14.46 16.27 -12.09
C ASP A 452 14.73 16.50 -13.59
N ARG A 453 15.59 17.49 -13.93
CA ARG A 453 16.08 17.73 -15.31
C ARG A 453 16.80 16.51 -15.89
N LYS A 454 17.68 15.83 -15.11
CA LYS A 454 18.33 14.59 -15.55
C LYS A 454 17.32 13.48 -15.81
N VAL A 455 16.32 13.33 -14.94
CA VAL A 455 15.23 12.36 -15.12
C VAL A 455 14.45 12.67 -16.40
N ALA A 456 14.08 13.94 -16.63
CA ALA A 456 13.37 14.35 -17.83
C ALA A 456 14.16 14.03 -19.14
N LYS A 457 15.47 14.29 -19.15
CA LYS A 457 16.33 13.96 -20.32
C LYS A 457 16.33 12.47 -20.69
N VAL A 458 16.18 11.61 -19.70
CA VAL A 458 16.11 10.15 -19.93
C VAL A 458 14.70 9.74 -20.35
N LEU A 459 13.67 10.32 -19.75
CA LEU A 459 12.30 9.82 -19.93
C LEU A 459 11.58 10.37 -21.17
N PHE A 460 11.88 11.60 -21.64
CA PHE A 460 11.27 12.11 -22.87
C PHE A 460 11.59 11.24 -24.10
N PRO A 461 12.86 10.86 -24.39
CA PRO A 461 13.15 9.95 -25.49
C PRO A 461 12.60 8.54 -25.28
N LEU A 462 12.62 8.02 -24.04
CA LEU A 462 12.07 6.70 -23.72
C LEU A 462 10.56 6.63 -24.02
N TYR A 463 9.79 7.65 -23.63
CA TYR A 463 8.36 7.71 -23.95
C TYR A 463 8.12 7.75 -25.48
N ALA A 464 8.95 8.50 -26.20
CA ALA A 464 8.87 8.54 -27.66
C ALA A 464 9.17 7.19 -28.32
N GLU A 465 10.05 6.40 -27.74
CA GLU A 465 10.31 5.02 -28.20
C GLU A 465 9.11 4.09 -27.95
N MET A 466 8.43 4.26 -26.80
CA MET A 466 7.36 3.38 -26.38
C MET A 466 6.01 3.70 -27.06
N ILE A 467 5.76 4.96 -27.42
CA ILE A 467 4.46 5.43 -27.93
C ILE A 467 4.58 5.85 -29.41
N PRO A 468 3.69 5.35 -30.30
CA PRO A 468 3.63 5.76 -31.71
C PRO A 468 3.47 7.28 -31.86
N ALA A 469 4.06 7.84 -32.91
CA ALA A 469 4.19 9.29 -33.10
C ALA A 469 2.84 10.03 -33.11
N ASP A 470 1.80 9.43 -33.68
CA ASP A 470 0.44 9.96 -33.75
C ASP A 470 -0.35 9.91 -32.43
N GLN A 471 0.16 9.13 -31.46
CA GLN A 471 -0.44 8.94 -30.13
C GLN A 471 0.33 9.68 -29.02
N ARG A 472 1.45 10.34 -29.35
CA ARG A 472 2.27 11.10 -28.38
C ARG A 472 1.57 12.40 -27.97
N LEU A 473 2.03 12.95 -26.85
CA LEU A 473 1.66 14.29 -26.38
C LEU A 473 1.93 15.34 -27.47
N SER A 474 1.10 16.39 -27.51
CA SER A 474 1.26 17.47 -28.51
C SER A 474 2.62 18.20 -28.39
N ILE A 475 3.25 18.22 -27.20
CA ILE A 475 4.58 18.80 -26.99
C ILE A 475 5.65 18.17 -27.88
N TYR A 476 5.50 16.90 -28.27
CA TYR A 476 6.45 16.22 -29.18
C TYR A 476 6.48 16.85 -30.57
N LYS A 477 5.38 17.46 -31.02
CA LYS A 477 5.36 18.25 -32.27
C LYS A 477 6.25 19.50 -32.13
N VAL A 478 6.25 20.14 -30.96
CA VAL A 478 7.15 21.28 -30.69
C VAL A 478 8.60 20.82 -30.69
N ILE A 479 8.90 19.66 -30.08
CA ILE A 479 10.25 19.07 -30.06
C ILE A 479 10.73 18.82 -31.50
N GLU A 480 9.92 18.20 -32.34
CA GLU A 480 10.27 17.94 -33.74
C GLU A 480 10.45 19.23 -34.56
N GLN A 481 9.52 20.17 -34.47
CA GLN A 481 9.52 21.37 -35.29
C GLN A 481 10.57 22.40 -34.86
N LYS A 482 10.68 22.66 -33.56
CA LYS A 482 11.56 23.72 -33.01
C LYS A 482 12.96 23.21 -32.66
N TYR A 483 13.05 21.97 -32.16
CA TYR A 483 14.30 21.37 -31.65
C TYR A 483 14.85 20.26 -32.57
N LYS A 484 14.17 19.95 -33.68
CA LYS A 484 14.58 18.92 -34.66
C LYS A 484 14.81 17.54 -33.99
N GLY A 485 13.95 17.16 -33.07
CA GLY A 485 14.04 15.90 -32.31
C GLY A 485 15.11 15.88 -31.23
N ASN A 486 15.77 17.01 -30.93
CA ASN A 486 16.77 17.08 -29.86
C ASN A 486 16.08 17.26 -28.48
N TYR A 487 15.83 16.15 -27.81
CA TYR A 487 15.19 16.10 -26.51
C TYR A 487 15.98 16.84 -25.42
N ASP A 488 17.31 16.68 -25.39
CA ASP A 488 18.17 17.33 -24.40
C ASP A 488 18.05 18.84 -24.47
N LYS A 489 18.14 19.39 -25.69
CA LYS A 489 18.02 20.83 -25.90
C LYS A 489 16.63 21.37 -25.53
N PHE A 490 15.58 20.61 -25.82
CA PHE A 490 14.22 20.95 -25.41
C PHE A 490 14.08 20.97 -23.88
N VAL A 491 14.56 19.92 -23.20
CA VAL A 491 14.52 19.83 -21.74
C VAL A 491 15.34 20.97 -21.12
N ASP A 492 16.55 21.21 -21.63
CA ASP A 492 17.36 22.33 -21.14
C ASP A 492 16.65 23.68 -21.25
N ASP A 493 16.05 23.98 -22.42
CA ASP A 493 15.30 25.21 -22.66
C ASP A 493 14.07 25.33 -21.73
N MET A 494 13.35 24.22 -21.54
CA MET A 494 12.20 24.16 -20.63
C MET A 494 12.57 24.44 -19.17
N TYR A 495 13.66 23.81 -18.68
CA TYR A 495 14.11 23.97 -17.29
C TYR A 495 14.84 25.30 -17.03
N ASP A 496 15.50 25.90 -18.03
CA ASP A 496 16.22 27.17 -17.86
C ASP A 496 15.32 28.39 -18.02
N ASN A 497 14.34 28.35 -18.92
CA ASN A 497 13.60 29.53 -19.35
C ASN A 497 12.14 29.61 -18.90
N SER A 498 11.60 28.60 -18.20
CA SER A 498 10.25 28.69 -17.65
C SER A 498 10.17 29.77 -16.56
N ILE A 499 8.97 30.31 -16.40
CA ILE A 499 8.60 31.20 -15.30
C ILE A 499 8.90 30.56 -13.93
N PHE A 500 8.77 29.26 -13.81
CA PHE A 500 9.03 28.51 -12.57
C PHE A 500 10.47 28.00 -12.41
N SER A 501 11.38 28.25 -13.35
CA SER A 501 12.74 27.70 -13.32
C SER A 501 13.55 28.11 -12.08
N ASN A 502 13.40 29.35 -11.66
CA ASN A 502 14.10 29.90 -10.49
C ASN A 502 13.37 31.15 -9.95
N ARG A 503 13.78 31.60 -8.78
CA ARG A 503 13.19 32.76 -8.10
C ARG A 503 13.25 34.04 -8.96
N GLU A 504 14.35 34.28 -9.68
CA GLU A 504 14.53 35.47 -10.51
C GLU A 504 13.51 35.51 -11.67
N ASN A 505 13.37 34.41 -12.42
CA ASN A 505 12.38 34.31 -13.50
C ASN A 505 10.95 34.49 -12.97
N PHE A 506 10.64 33.86 -11.85
CA PHE A 506 9.35 33.96 -11.22
C PHE A 506 9.00 35.39 -10.77
N GLU A 507 9.89 36.05 -10.03
CA GLU A 507 9.69 37.43 -9.56
C GLU A 507 9.61 38.44 -10.69
N LYS A 508 10.40 38.24 -11.76
CA LYS A 508 10.33 39.07 -12.98
C LYS A 508 8.94 38.96 -13.61
N PHE A 509 8.38 37.74 -13.69
CA PHE A 509 7.02 37.54 -14.21
C PHE A 509 5.98 38.19 -13.29
N VAL A 510 6.03 37.95 -11.97
CA VAL A 510 5.10 38.53 -10.99
C VAL A 510 5.07 40.07 -11.04
N LYS A 511 6.22 40.71 -11.23
CA LYS A 511 6.31 42.17 -11.37
C LYS A 511 5.66 42.72 -12.66
N LYS A 512 5.69 41.93 -13.74
CA LYS A 512 5.13 42.35 -15.04
C LYS A 512 4.51 41.15 -15.75
N PRO A 513 3.38 40.62 -15.25
CA PRO A 513 2.71 39.48 -15.87
C PRO A 513 2.21 39.83 -17.29
N SER A 514 2.40 38.89 -18.22
CA SER A 514 1.94 39.08 -19.59
C SER A 514 1.53 37.76 -20.25
N VAL A 515 0.49 37.83 -21.06
CA VAL A 515 0.01 36.69 -21.87
C VAL A 515 1.12 36.12 -22.74
N LYS A 516 1.93 36.99 -23.38
CA LYS A 516 3.04 36.56 -24.22
C LYS A 516 4.09 35.73 -23.46
N ALA A 517 4.40 36.09 -22.21
CA ALA A 517 5.36 35.32 -21.40
C ALA A 517 4.80 33.93 -21.08
N ILE A 518 3.51 33.85 -20.77
CA ILE A 518 2.83 32.58 -20.47
C ILE A 518 2.75 31.70 -21.73
N ASP A 519 2.35 32.26 -22.88
CA ASP A 519 2.23 31.52 -24.15
C ASP A 519 3.56 30.92 -24.63
N ASN A 520 4.68 31.55 -24.26
CA ASN A 520 6.02 31.04 -24.60
C ASN A 520 6.62 30.10 -23.54
N ASP A 521 5.95 29.88 -22.43
CA ASP A 521 6.46 29.01 -21.36
C ASP A 521 6.36 27.54 -21.75
N LEU A 522 7.51 26.89 -21.98
CA LEU A 522 7.56 25.49 -22.41
C LEU A 522 7.09 24.52 -21.32
N ALA A 523 7.27 24.83 -20.04
CA ALA A 523 6.81 23.99 -18.96
C ALA A 523 5.26 24.01 -18.87
N LEU A 524 4.61 25.16 -19.15
CA LEU A 524 3.17 25.20 -19.28
C LEU A 524 2.68 24.42 -20.49
N GLN A 525 3.30 24.60 -21.67
CA GLN A 525 2.92 23.86 -22.89
C GLN A 525 3.06 22.33 -22.66
N TYR A 526 4.12 21.90 -22.01
CA TYR A 526 4.32 20.51 -21.61
C TYR A 526 3.22 20.03 -20.65
N CYS A 527 2.97 20.76 -19.57
CA CYS A 527 1.93 20.40 -18.61
C CYS A 527 0.54 20.33 -19.25
N GLN A 528 0.19 21.29 -20.09
CA GLN A 528 -1.08 21.28 -20.80
C GLN A 528 -1.20 20.06 -21.71
N SER A 529 -0.16 19.79 -22.48
CA SER A 529 -0.07 18.63 -23.38
C SER A 529 -0.27 17.27 -22.66
N LYS A 530 0.26 17.12 -21.44
CA LYS A 530 0.05 15.88 -20.66
C LYS A 530 -1.38 15.74 -20.14
N TYR A 531 -2.01 16.83 -19.70
CA TYR A 531 -3.41 16.81 -19.26
C TYR A 531 -4.38 16.60 -20.41
N ASP A 532 -4.16 17.23 -21.59
CA ASP A 532 -4.97 17.01 -22.78
C ASP A 532 -4.96 15.54 -23.23
N GLN A 533 -3.77 14.90 -23.18
CA GLN A 533 -3.65 13.49 -23.51
C GLN A 533 -4.30 12.58 -22.44
N PHE A 534 -4.17 12.94 -21.17
CA PHE A 534 -4.84 12.24 -20.07
C PHE A 534 -6.36 12.26 -20.25
N GLU A 535 -6.96 13.43 -20.44
CA GLU A 535 -8.40 13.58 -20.65
C GLU A 535 -8.87 12.81 -21.89
N LYS A 536 -8.09 12.86 -22.97
CA LYS A 536 -8.40 12.12 -24.19
C LYS A 536 -8.44 10.60 -23.95
N ILE A 537 -7.50 10.04 -23.21
CA ILE A 537 -7.47 8.59 -22.92
C ILE A 537 -8.61 8.24 -21.96
N VAL A 538 -8.77 8.99 -20.87
CA VAL A 538 -9.81 8.73 -19.87
C VAL A 538 -11.21 8.80 -20.46
N SER A 539 -11.49 9.80 -21.33
CA SER A 539 -12.80 9.89 -22.00
C SER A 539 -13.10 8.73 -22.94
N GLN A 540 -12.08 8.09 -23.51
CA GLN A 540 -12.26 6.87 -24.32
C GLN A 540 -12.49 5.62 -23.47
N LEU A 541 -11.91 5.56 -22.27
CA LEU A 541 -12.06 4.43 -21.35
C LEU A 541 -13.37 4.47 -20.56
N GLU A 542 -13.90 5.65 -20.26
CA GLU A 542 -14.98 5.85 -19.27
C GLU A 542 -16.20 4.94 -19.46
N ASP A 543 -16.74 4.82 -20.67
CA ASP A 543 -17.92 3.98 -20.92
C ASP A 543 -17.55 2.50 -20.94
N MET A 544 -16.35 2.15 -21.41
CA MET A 544 -15.84 0.78 -21.40
C MET A 544 -15.58 0.30 -19.98
N ASP A 545 -15.04 1.13 -19.10
CA ASP A 545 -14.82 0.81 -17.68
C ASP A 545 -16.13 0.61 -16.93
N LYS A 546 -17.15 1.41 -17.24
CA LYS A 546 -18.50 1.21 -16.69
C LYS A 546 -19.10 -0.13 -17.13
N GLU A 547 -18.95 -0.49 -18.40
CA GLU A 547 -19.42 -1.78 -18.93
C GLU A 547 -18.64 -2.93 -18.29
N LEU A 548 -17.32 -2.83 -18.20
CA LEU A 548 -16.47 -3.84 -17.56
C LEU A 548 -16.86 -4.07 -16.09
N THR A 549 -17.16 -3.01 -15.35
CA THR A 549 -17.64 -3.08 -13.97
C THR A 549 -18.93 -3.89 -13.85
N LEU A 550 -19.90 -3.69 -14.75
CA LEU A 550 -21.15 -4.45 -14.76
C LEU A 550 -20.95 -5.92 -15.16
N LEU A 551 -20.04 -6.19 -16.09
CA LEU A 551 -19.66 -7.53 -16.47
C LEU A 551 -19.02 -8.26 -15.31
N HIS A 552 -18.10 -7.62 -14.57
CA HIS A 552 -17.50 -8.16 -13.36
C HIS A 552 -18.54 -8.45 -12.27
N LYS A 553 -19.52 -7.57 -12.06
CA LYS A 553 -20.62 -7.81 -11.14
C LYS A 553 -21.35 -9.11 -11.47
N THR A 554 -21.62 -9.34 -12.76
CA THR A 554 -22.28 -10.56 -13.25
C THR A 554 -21.38 -11.79 -13.09
N TYR A 555 -20.12 -11.69 -13.47
CA TYR A 555 -19.16 -12.79 -13.38
C TYR A 555 -18.93 -13.23 -11.93
N ILE A 556 -18.67 -12.30 -11.01
CA ILE A 556 -18.43 -12.60 -9.59
C ILE A 556 -19.68 -13.15 -8.91
N ARG A 557 -20.89 -12.67 -9.27
CA ARG A 557 -22.14 -13.27 -8.81
C ARG A 557 -22.24 -14.72 -9.23
N GLY A 558 -21.98 -15.02 -10.50
CA GLY A 558 -22.00 -16.38 -11.02
C GLY A 558 -20.97 -17.29 -10.37
N LEU A 559 -19.75 -16.80 -10.15
CA LEU A 559 -18.72 -17.54 -9.41
C LEU A 559 -19.17 -17.87 -7.99
N GLY A 560 -19.81 -16.95 -7.29
CA GLY A 560 -20.38 -17.19 -5.96
C GLY A 560 -21.50 -18.24 -5.95
N GLU A 561 -22.32 -18.30 -6.99
CA GLU A 561 -23.39 -19.31 -7.15
C GLU A 561 -22.84 -20.70 -7.51
N MET A 562 -21.68 -20.79 -8.10
CA MET A 562 -21.00 -22.03 -8.47
C MET A 562 -20.64 -22.92 -7.28
N LYS A 563 -20.58 -22.37 -6.08
CA LYS A 563 -20.32 -23.00 -4.78
C LYS A 563 -19.02 -23.78 -4.61
N GLN A 564 -18.11 -23.82 -5.57
CA GLN A 564 -16.80 -24.47 -5.44
C GLN A 564 -15.98 -24.36 -6.75
N PRO A 565 -14.69 -24.12 -6.70
CA PRO A 565 -13.84 -23.87 -5.53
C PRO A 565 -13.60 -22.37 -5.26
N VAL A 566 -14.57 -21.52 -5.50
CA VAL A 566 -14.41 -20.06 -5.40
C VAL A 566 -14.50 -19.63 -3.95
N PRO A 567 -13.48 -18.96 -3.42
CA PRO A 567 -13.52 -18.38 -2.08
C PRO A 567 -14.67 -17.38 -1.91
N SER A 568 -15.29 -17.39 -0.73
CA SER A 568 -16.45 -16.53 -0.44
C SER A 568 -16.05 -15.14 0.11
N TYR A 569 -14.85 -14.64 -0.21
CA TYR A 569 -14.36 -13.33 0.21
C TYR A 569 -14.26 -12.35 -0.98
N PRO A 570 -14.48 -11.05 -0.78
CA PRO A 570 -14.32 -10.05 -1.84
C PRO A 570 -12.85 -9.65 -1.99
N ASP A 571 -12.50 -9.12 -3.15
CA ASP A 571 -11.22 -8.45 -3.33
C ASP A 571 -10.99 -7.40 -2.25
N ALA A 572 -9.74 -7.20 -1.89
CA ALA A 572 -9.31 -6.15 -0.98
C ALA A 572 -9.57 -4.76 -1.59
N ASN A 573 -9.97 -3.80 -0.75
CA ASN A 573 -10.30 -2.43 -1.15
C ASN A 573 -9.98 -1.40 -0.06
N PHE A 574 -8.88 -1.64 0.67
CA PHE A 574 -8.40 -0.81 1.78
C PHE A 574 -9.40 -0.66 2.94
N THR A 575 -10.12 -1.75 3.21
CA THR A 575 -10.99 -1.88 4.39
C THR A 575 -10.45 -2.93 5.34
N ILE A 576 -10.91 -2.86 6.60
CA ILE A 576 -10.43 -3.78 7.63
C ILE A 576 -10.79 -5.23 7.27
N ARG A 577 -9.79 -6.11 7.32
CA ARG A 577 -9.89 -7.54 7.03
C ARG A 577 -9.13 -8.36 8.05
N LEU A 578 -9.46 -9.63 8.10
CA LEU A 578 -8.72 -10.62 8.85
C LEU A 578 -8.28 -11.75 7.91
N THR A 579 -7.04 -12.17 8.05
CA THR A 579 -6.49 -13.37 7.41
C THR A 579 -5.87 -14.25 8.48
N TYR A 580 -5.88 -15.55 8.30
CA TYR A 580 -5.36 -16.51 9.27
C TYR A 580 -4.59 -17.64 8.60
N GLY A 581 -3.72 -18.27 9.35
CA GLY A 581 -2.82 -19.29 8.89
C GLY A 581 -1.94 -19.79 10.02
N ASN A 582 -0.77 -20.31 9.66
CA ASN A 582 0.18 -20.89 10.60
C ASN A 582 1.60 -20.41 10.32
N VAL A 583 2.45 -20.43 11.34
CA VAL A 583 3.90 -20.27 11.20
C VAL A 583 4.42 -21.48 10.42
N LYS A 584 5.07 -21.26 9.25
CA LYS A 584 5.43 -22.38 8.37
C LYS A 584 6.64 -22.07 7.48
N PRO A 585 7.58 -23.04 7.32
CA PRO A 585 8.62 -22.98 6.29
C PRO A 585 8.03 -23.19 4.89
N TYR A 586 8.86 -23.12 3.83
CA TYR A 586 8.46 -23.48 2.47
C TYR A 586 9.65 -23.90 1.61
N ASP A 587 9.32 -24.60 0.52
CA ASP A 587 10.26 -25.07 -0.48
C ASP A 587 10.05 -24.32 -1.79
N PRO A 588 10.82 -23.24 -2.07
CA PRO A 588 10.58 -22.39 -3.25
C PRO A 588 10.91 -23.10 -4.58
N LYS A 589 11.77 -24.09 -4.54
CA LYS A 589 12.18 -24.90 -5.71
C LYS A 589 12.88 -26.19 -5.28
N ASP A 590 13.11 -27.08 -6.20
CA ASP A 590 13.80 -28.35 -5.98
C ASP A 590 15.16 -28.14 -5.27
N GLY A 591 15.39 -28.92 -4.21
CA GLY A 591 16.63 -28.90 -3.43
C GLY A 591 16.80 -27.69 -2.50
N VAL A 592 15.80 -26.80 -2.35
CA VAL A 592 15.85 -25.64 -1.46
C VAL A 592 14.75 -25.71 -0.41
N HIS A 593 15.14 -25.68 0.85
CA HIS A 593 14.22 -25.54 1.99
C HIS A 593 14.52 -24.24 2.75
N TYR A 594 13.54 -23.38 2.92
CA TYR A 594 13.61 -22.18 3.72
C TYR A 594 12.94 -22.37 5.07
N ASN A 595 13.74 -22.19 6.14
CA ASN A 595 13.24 -22.22 7.52
C ASN A 595 12.21 -21.09 7.74
N TYR A 596 11.31 -21.28 8.71
CA TYR A 596 10.27 -20.31 9.04
C TYR A 596 10.75 -19.08 9.81
N TYR A 597 11.99 -19.03 10.29
CA TYR A 597 12.54 -17.87 11.00
C TYR A 597 14.00 -17.60 10.67
N THR A 598 14.42 -16.36 10.89
CA THR A 598 15.80 -15.88 10.78
C THR A 598 16.28 -15.37 12.14
N THR A 599 17.60 -15.26 12.29
CA THR A 599 18.24 -14.79 13.53
C THR A 599 19.25 -13.67 13.25
N THR A 600 19.70 -13.01 14.30
CA THR A 600 20.76 -11.99 14.22
C THR A 600 22.07 -12.51 13.62
N LYS A 601 22.30 -13.83 13.59
CA LYS A 601 23.45 -14.43 12.90
C LYS A 601 23.46 -14.04 11.41
N GLY A 602 22.30 -14.09 10.74
CA GLY A 602 22.20 -13.73 9.34
C GLY A 602 22.42 -12.23 9.07
N ILE A 603 22.24 -11.35 10.07
CA ILE A 603 22.65 -9.94 9.97
C ILE A 603 24.17 -9.84 9.79
N LEU A 604 24.94 -10.56 10.63
CA LEU A 604 26.40 -10.57 10.53
C LEU A 604 26.89 -11.28 9.26
N GLU A 605 26.20 -12.33 8.80
CA GLU A 605 26.53 -13.04 7.55
C GLU A 605 26.35 -12.16 6.31
N LYS A 606 25.42 -11.21 6.36
CA LYS A 606 25.14 -10.24 5.27
C LYS A 606 25.91 -8.93 5.40
N GLU A 607 26.61 -8.70 6.53
CA GLU A 607 27.29 -7.43 6.79
C GLU A 607 28.27 -7.07 5.67
N ASN A 608 28.10 -5.88 5.10
CA ASN A 608 29.02 -5.28 4.15
C ASN A 608 29.17 -3.78 4.42
N PRO A 609 30.26 -3.32 5.05
CA PRO A 609 30.45 -1.92 5.40
C PRO A 609 30.56 -0.99 4.16
N GLU A 610 30.85 -1.53 2.98
CA GLU A 610 30.97 -0.76 1.74
C GLU A 610 29.62 -0.61 1.03
N ASP A 611 28.61 -1.38 1.41
CA ASP A 611 27.26 -1.31 0.85
C ASP A 611 26.29 -0.78 1.91
N ARG A 612 25.73 0.41 1.66
CA ARG A 612 24.80 1.07 2.58
C ARG A 612 23.56 0.21 2.94
N GLU A 613 23.18 -0.73 2.07
CA GLU A 613 22.05 -1.63 2.34
C GLU A 613 22.38 -2.68 3.41
N PHE A 614 23.67 -2.98 3.63
CA PHE A 614 24.15 -4.05 4.52
C PHE A 614 25.09 -3.56 5.64
N VAL A 615 25.09 -2.28 5.93
CA VAL A 615 25.81 -1.73 7.09
C VAL A 615 25.13 -2.19 8.38
N VAL A 616 25.91 -2.70 9.34
CA VAL A 616 25.45 -3.05 10.68
C VAL A 616 25.94 -1.98 11.67
N PRO A 617 25.06 -1.33 12.46
CA PRO A 617 25.49 -0.39 13.47
C PRO A 617 26.42 -1.04 14.50
N ALA A 618 27.53 -0.37 14.84
CA ALA A 618 28.56 -0.91 15.74
C ALA A 618 27.97 -1.37 17.09
N LYS A 619 27.02 -0.64 17.64
CA LYS A 619 26.34 -1.01 18.89
C LYS A 619 25.51 -2.28 18.74
N LEU A 620 24.80 -2.44 17.62
CA LEU A 620 24.04 -3.66 17.34
C LEU A 620 24.99 -4.86 17.19
N LYS A 621 26.09 -4.68 16.47
CA LYS A 621 27.13 -5.72 16.30
C LYS A 621 27.69 -6.17 17.65
N GLU A 622 28.04 -5.23 18.52
CA GLU A 622 28.51 -5.51 19.88
C GLU A 622 27.51 -6.34 20.70
N LEU A 623 26.22 -5.97 20.65
CA LEU A 623 25.13 -6.68 21.33
C LEU A 623 24.98 -8.12 20.81
N ILE A 624 25.08 -8.31 19.49
CA ILE A 624 24.98 -9.62 18.84
C ILE A 624 26.18 -10.50 19.20
N GLU A 625 27.40 -9.98 19.12
CA GLU A 625 28.62 -10.71 19.43
C GLU A 625 28.70 -11.16 20.92
N LYS A 626 28.20 -10.31 21.83
CA LYS A 626 28.10 -10.60 23.26
C LYS A 626 26.90 -11.46 23.64
N LYS A 627 25.95 -11.67 22.70
CA LYS A 627 24.65 -12.29 22.95
C LYS A 627 23.87 -11.61 24.09
N ASP A 628 23.98 -10.29 24.20
CA ASP A 628 23.26 -9.50 25.20
C ASP A 628 21.81 -9.24 24.77
N TYR A 629 21.03 -10.29 24.67
CA TYR A 629 19.66 -10.28 24.23
C TYR A 629 18.61 -10.16 25.35
N GLY A 630 19.06 -10.27 26.62
CA GLY A 630 18.15 -10.26 27.77
C GLY A 630 17.09 -11.37 27.68
N ARG A 631 15.87 -11.06 28.03
CA ARG A 631 14.72 -12.00 28.03
C ARG A 631 14.13 -12.31 26.64
N TYR A 632 14.69 -11.72 25.59
CA TYR A 632 14.15 -11.84 24.23
C TYR A 632 14.76 -13.00 23.42
N ALA A 633 15.82 -13.61 23.94
CA ALA A 633 16.49 -14.75 23.28
C ALA A 633 15.59 -15.99 23.18
N LEU A 634 15.82 -16.78 22.14
CA LEU A 634 15.30 -18.14 22.03
C LEU A 634 15.92 -19.05 23.08
N PRO A 635 15.30 -20.20 23.42
CA PRO A 635 15.87 -21.16 24.38
C PRO A 635 17.28 -21.67 24.03
N ASN A 636 17.63 -21.66 22.73
CA ASN A 636 18.95 -22.02 22.22
C ASN A 636 19.98 -20.87 22.33
N GLY A 637 19.58 -19.71 22.84
CA GLY A 637 20.44 -18.54 23.02
C GLY A 637 20.60 -17.68 21.76
N ASP A 638 19.88 -17.94 20.67
CA ASP A 638 19.85 -17.11 19.49
C ASP A 638 18.78 -16.02 19.62
N MET A 639 18.93 -14.92 18.86
CA MET A 639 17.94 -13.84 18.79
C MET A 639 17.17 -13.92 17.46
N PRO A 640 15.85 -14.14 17.47
CA PRO A 640 15.05 -14.15 16.24
C PRO A 640 14.95 -12.73 15.68
N VAL A 641 14.79 -12.62 14.34
CA VAL A 641 14.59 -11.33 13.66
C VAL A 641 13.26 -11.33 12.91
N CYS A 642 13.08 -12.23 11.95
CA CYS A 642 11.85 -12.34 11.17
C CYS A 642 11.32 -13.77 11.18
N PHE A 643 10.02 -13.94 10.92
CA PHE A 643 9.40 -15.26 10.73
C PHE A 643 8.38 -15.24 9.59
N LEU A 644 8.09 -16.43 9.07
CA LEU A 644 7.12 -16.66 8.00
C LEU A 644 5.80 -17.19 8.55
N SER A 645 4.70 -16.72 7.95
CA SER A 645 3.38 -17.30 8.16
C SER A 645 2.65 -17.45 6.83
N THR A 646 1.63 -18.32 6.80
CA THR A 646 0.84 -18.62 5.60
C THR A 646 -0.32 -17.63 5.38
N ASN A 647 -0.33 -16.51 6.08
CA ASN A 647 -1.38 -15.50 5.96
C ASN A 647 -1.42 -14.90 4.57
N ASP A 648 -2.63 -14.72 4.06
CA ASP A 648 -2.89 -14.05 2.80
C ASP A 648 -2.85 -12.52 3.01
N ILE A 649 -1.88 -11.83 2.42
CA ILE A 649 -1.68 -10.39 2.55
C ILE A 649 -1.42 -9.72 1.21
N THR A 650 -1.64 -8.40 1.16
CA THR A 650 -1.23 -7.53 0.06
C THR A 650 -0.75 -6.18 0.62
N GLY A 651 -0.26 -5.30 -0.25
CA GLY A 651 0.11 -3.92 0.11
C GLY A 651 -1.02 -3.23 0.88
N GLY A 652 -0.68 -2.55 1.98
CA GLY A 652 -1.63 -2.00 2.96
C GLY A 652 -1.67 -2.80 4.27
N ASN A 653 -1.37 -4.11 4.23
CA ASN A 653 -1.15 -4.90 5.44
C ASN A 653 0.18 -4.57 6.14
N SER A 654 1.07 -3.83 5.52
CA SER A 654 2.27 -3.32 6.17
C SER A 654 1.93 -2.63 7.49
N GLY A 655 2.57 -3.04 8.60
CA GLY A 655 2.27 -2.56 9.95
C GLY A 655 1.06 -3.21 10.60
N SER A 656 0.53 -4.32 10.06
CA SER A 656 -0.55 -5.07 10.69
C SER A 656 -0.04 -5.97 11.81
N PRO A 657 -0.76 -6.06 12.94
CA PRO A 657 -0.43 -6.99 14.01
C PRO A 657 -0.55 -8.44 13.53
N VAL A 658 0.47 -9.24 13.85
CA VAL A 658 0.39 -10.70 13.80
C VAL A 658 0.06 -11.20 15.19
N LEU A 659 -1.06 -11.88 15.32
CA LEU A 659 -1.63 -12.30 16.61
C LEU A 659 -1.63 -13.83 16.72
N ASN A 660 -1.34 -14.32 17.92
CA ASN A 660 -1.43 -15.76 18.22
C ASN A 660 -2.88 -16.19 18.49
N GLU A 661 -3.07 -17.44 18.86
CA GLU A 661 -4.36 -18.05 19.15
C GLU A 661 -5.15 -17.39 20.29
N ASN A 662 -4.49 -16.62 21.16
CA ASN A 662 -5.08 -15.89 22.27
C ASN A 662 -5.34 -14.39 21.93
N GLY A 663 -4.97 -13.94 20.72
CA GLY A 663 -5.03 -12.53 20.32
C GLY A 663 -3.90 -11.68 20.88
N GLU A 664 -2.79 -12.30 21.29
CA GLU A 664 -1.59 -11.61 21.76
C GLU A 664 -0.67 -11.32 20.57
N LEU A 665 -0.04 -10.14 20.56
CA LEU A 665 0.86 -9.68 19.51
C LEU A 665 2.18 -10.48 19.55
N ILE A 666 2.51 -11.13 18.43
CA ILE A 666 3.74 -11.92 18.25
C ILE A 666 4.68 -11.35 17.21
N GLY A 667 4.19 -10.43 16.36
CA GLY A 667 4.98 -9.82 15.32
C GLY A 667 4.22 -8.73 14.57
N CYS A 668 4.90 -8.09 13.63
CA CYS A 668 4.36 -7.07 12.76
C CYS A 668 4.59 -7.47 11.30
N ALA A 669 3.52 -7.60 10.51
CA ALA A 669 3.60 -7.95 9.11
C ALA A 669 4.22 -6.81 8.30
N PHE A 670 5.13 -7.11 7.35
CA PHE A 670 5.77 -6.05 6.59
C PHE A 670 6.01 -6.35 5.10
N ASP A 671 6.06 -7.65 4.70
CA ASP A 671 6.37 -8.00 3.32
C ASP A 671 5.79 -9.37 2.95
N GLY A 672 5.78 -9.70 1.67
CA GLY A 672 5.60 -11.05 1.13
C GLY A 672 6.91 -11.61 0.59
N ASN A 673 7.01 -12.92 0.43
CA ASN A 673 8.13 -13.52 -0.27
C ASN A 673 8.02 -13.34 -1.79
N TRP A 674 9.12 -13.57 -2.50
CA TRP A 674 9.19 -13.37 -3.97
C TRP A 674 8.14 -14.19 -4.73
N GLU A 675 7.92 -15.41 -4.29
CA GLU A 675 6.99 -16.35 -4.88
C GLU A 675 5.52 -15.96 -4.66
N SER A 676 5.26 -15.04 -3.71
CA SER A 676 3.92 -14.54 -3.41
C SER A 676 3.42 -13.43 -4.35
N LEU A 677 4.27 -12.91 -5.25
CA LEU A 677 3.95 -11.68 -5.98
C LEU A 677 2.83 -11.82 -7.02
N SER A 678 2.42 -13.03 -7.40
CA SER A 678 1.16 -13.28 -8.12
C SER A 678 -0.07 -13.35 -7.21
N GLY A 679 0.11 -13.25 -5.89
CA GLY A 679 -0.91 -13.46 -4.88
C GLY A 679 -2.10 -12.52 -4.98
N ASP A 680 -1.91 -11.31 -5.45
CA ASP A 680 -3.03 -10.39 -5.70
C ASP A 680 -4.02 -10.91 -6.75
N ILE A 681 -3.59 -11.84 -7.61
CA ILE A 681 -4.38 -12.42 -8.69
C ILE A 681 -4.76 -13.87 -8.39
N ASN A 682 -3.82 -14.66 -7.87
CA ASN A 682 -4.00 -16.08 -7.57
C ASN A 682 -3.14 -16.49 -6.37
N PHE A 683 -3.79 -16.92 -5.30
CA PHE A 683 -3.10 -17.34 -4.07
C PHE A 683 -2.59 -18.79 -4.19
N ASP A 684 -1.33 -19.04 -3.78
CA ASP A 684 -0.72 -20.37 -3.70
C ASP A 684 -0.30 -20.68 -2.26
N ASN A 685 -1.01 -21.59 -1.61
CA ASN A 685 -0.76 -22.01 -0.23
C ASN A 685 0.64 -22.64 0.00
N ASN A 686 1.25 -23.20 -1.04
CA ASN A 686 2.53 -23.87 -0.92
C ASN A 686 3.69 -22.89 -0.93
N LEU A 687 3.59 -21.85 -1.75
CA LEU A 687 4.67 -20.92 -2.02
C LEU A 687 4.54 -19.58 -1.32
N GLN A 688 3.31 -19.09 -1.12
CA GLN A 688 3.09 -17.75 -0.57
C GLN A 688 3.33 -17.72 0.94
N ARG A 689 4.12 -16.73 1.38
CA ARG A 689 4.39 -16.47 2.79
C ARG A 689 4.35 -14.98 3.08
N CYS A 690 3.71 -14.65 4.19
CA CYS A 690 3.87 -13.35 4.83
C CYS A 690 5.19 -13.33 5.60
N ILE A 691 5.98 -12.29 5.43
CA ILE A 691 7.20 -12.03 6.18
C ILE A 691 6.85 -11.08 7.32
N ASN A 692 7.10 -11.53 8.54
CA ASN A 692 6.76 -10.84 9.77
C ASN A 692 8.01 -10.52 10.58
N LEU A 693 8.06 -9.33 11.15
CA LEU A 693 9.07 -8.96 12.14
C LEU A 693 8.70 -9.59 13.50
N ASP A 694 9.61 -10.32 14.11
CA ASP A 694 9.40 -10.90 15.46
C ASP A 694 9.33 -9.77 16.50
N ILE A 695 8.29 -9.77 17.31
CA ILE A 695 8.07 -8.71 18.30
C ILE A 695 9.21 -8.63 19.33
N ARG A 696 9.89 -9.73 19.60
CA ARG A 696 11.04 -9.78 20.53
C ARG A 696 12.20 -8.96 19.98
N TYR A 697 12.42 -8.95 18.65
CA TYR A 697 13.45 -8.11 18.04
C TYR A 697 13.12 -6.62 18.17
N VAL A 698 11.84 -6.25 18.02
CA VAL A 698 11.38 -4.88 18.27
C VAL A 698 11.71 -4.44 19.69
N LEU A 699 11.31 -5.24 20.68
CA LEU A 699 11.57 -4.93 22.10
C LEU A 699 13.07 -4.90 22.44
N PHE A 700 13.85 -5.84 21.90
CA PHE A 700 15.30 -5.87 22.04
C PHE A 700 15.96 -4.58 21.51
N ILE A 701 15.60 -4.13 20.32
CA ILE A 701 16.14 -2.91 19.73
C ILE A 701 15.73 -1.69 20.55
N LEU A 702 14.48 -1.59 20.99
CA LEU A 702 14.01 -0.50 21.85
C LEU A 702 14.77 -0.44 23.18
N GLU A 703 14.94 -1.58 23.85
CA GLU A 703 15.53 -1.60 25.19
C GLU A 703 17.06 -1.43 25.13
N LYS A 704 17.75 -2.22 24.31
CA LYS A 704 19.22 -2.33 24.34
C LYS A 704 19.93 -1.31 23.45
N LEU A 705 19.31 -0.94 22.34
CA LEU A 705 19.92 0.00 21.40
C LEU A 705 19.33 1.40 21.56
N GLY A 706 18.02 1.53 21.57
CA GLY A 706 17.31 2.82 21.69
C GLY A 706 17.25 3.37 23.12
N ASN A 707 17.57 2.58 24.13
CA ASN A 707 17.46 2.95 25.56
C ASN A 707 16.03 3.45 25.92
N CYS A 708 15.01 2.87 25.28
CA CYS A 708 13.60 3.23 25.43
C CYS A 708 12.83 2.31 26.39
N GLY A 709 13.45 1.86 27.49
CA GLY A 709 12.79 1.02 28.49
C GLY A 709 11.51 1.60 29.08
N HIS A 710 11.38 2.94 29.09
CA HIS A 710 10.16 3.62 29.51
C HIS A 710 8.95 3.30 28.62
N LEU A 711 9.15 3.08 27.31
CA LEU A 711 8.08 2.67 26.38
C LEU A 711 7.63 1.23 26.68
N ILE A 712 8.55 0.33 27.02
CA ILE A 712 8.24 -1.05 27.37
C ILE A 712 7.43 -1.13 28.66
N ASN A 713 7.69 -0.24 29.61
CA ASN A 713 6.97 -0.17 30.88
C ASN A 713 5.49 0.22 30.74
N GLU A 714 5.08 0.82 29.63
CA GLU A 714 3.67 1.11 29.35
C GLU A 714 2.96 0.00 28.55
N MET A 715 3.68 -1.05 28.12
CA MET A 715 3.13 -2.18 27.38
C MET A 715 2.72 -3.31 28.32
N THR A 716 1.78 -4.14 27.88
CA THR A 716 1.40 -5.37 28.59
C THR A 716 2.17 -6.56 28.00
N ILE A 717 3.21 -7.03 28.68
CA ILE A 717 4.04 -8.14 28.23
C ILE A 717 3.56 -9.45 28.86
N VAL A 718 3.43 -10.50 28.05
CA VAL A 718 3.06 -11.88 28.42
C VAL A 718 4.26 -12.77 28.19
N GLU A 719 4.77 -13.37 29.29
CA GLU A 719 5.94 -14.27 29.33
C GLU A 719 5.54 -15.75 29.36
#